data_7e3814e87b14bcf2ef0b8a4623379d77
#
_entry.id   7e3814e87b14bcf2ef0b8a4623379d77
#
_cell.length_a   1.000
_cell.length_b   1.000
_cell.length_c   1.000
_cell.angle_alpha   90.00
_cell.angle_beta   90.00
_cell.angle_gamma   90.00
#
_symmetry.space_group_name_H-M   'P 1'
#
loop_
_entity.id
_entity.type
_entity.pdbx_description
1 polymer ?
#
loop_
_entity_poly.entity_id
_entity_poly.type
_entity_poly.pdbx_seq_one_letter_code
_entity_poly.pdbx_strand_id
1 'polypeptide(L)'
;MINKILLILFLLFTRGSLLAQYPPGYTETNRQKININQDWKFSLGEQSSEVNTKGFDDSGWAQINVPHTFELASLDLNGSQDDPYQETFQRNIGWYRKKLNISVQKRQKVFLEFEGAHQVTSLWVNGEYVGKHDVGGYTPFHFDVTSFVKPGENTIALKVDNTLNPEIPPEGDQYDYIKFSGLYRDVYLVTTDELYVPFAWEEKESGVFITTPTVTPENATIHIRTTVRNASEEEKECKLLTRIIDQQGQVVARMESSQMILPQSAHTFSQITGITENLQLWSPVHPYLYRVNTLVMNGDEAVDQVENPLGIRKIELIDGEGLRLNGEPLELIGANRHQAYPFVGDAVPNSLHWKDAYQFKQAGFNVVRLAHYPHDNSFLEACDELGLLVYEEPPTWIGIGNEVWFDRLEEATRRMIRNHRNHPSVFTWGAAINHRGPVERLHYAAKEEDPTRPTSSNGSPWTGPRSSGICDIYAPMDYQDMPITDRELSFLCEHGSSANAIRNQVEVSRSKVSPNRIGVAVWTAHDYQTFKPRDLFASRRIFSFYRVPNPVFYWYQSELLPEPMVYIADLRASSSPREVIVFSNCQEVALYNNGKLVARQVPDRDPERLHVDHPSFSFALPSVKGNLEAKGFVNGREVASHHRSKVGRATQLRVVIEEDERPFFASGFDIKMVRAYLQDDQGNTVLTDTSEVEFSVEGPGTIVGDASVDANPNPAYYGVSSALLKSGSATGKITVIARAKGLKKGSASITTVAYEPNRTLAEAQPIYDLKEVKLDVGNDQQQLQFGWIAWNGNDENEESIQLKAWPEATVKISSQGKPIEWTDAWGMSSEKAYLAMDGVRIEQGGSLKVSFQDFPEGNYQGRLYLHNIGIEKNTEEASIRIRVGEEVLTEGIRPTTGQYLDQKPPTFVEVSFGSDGSSPVEITIEDISKSQEVILNGLIIREIRND
;
A
#
# COMPACT_ATOMS: atom_id res chain seq x y z
N MET A 1 -24.77 -48.78 27.75
CA MET A 1 -25.50 -48.08 26.68
C MET A 1 -25.37 -46.55 26.73
N ILE A 2 -24.98 -46.00 27.85
CA ILE A 2 -24.86 -44.51 28.05
C ILE A 2 -23.56 -43.98 27.45
N ASN A 3 -22.49 -44.76 27.44
CA ASN A 3 -21.17 -44.30 26.90
C ASN A 3 -21.05 -44.27 25.35
N LYS A 4 -22.04 -44.79 24.63
CA LYS A 4 -22.06 -44.68 23.15
C LYS A 4 -22.89 -43.50 22.64
N ILE A 5 -23.76 -42.94 23.47
CA ILE A 5 -24.56 -41.76 23.14
C ILE A 5 -23.74 -40.48 23.33
N LEU A 6 -22.84 -40.45 24.34
CA LEU A 6 -21.94 -39.30 24.54
C LEU A 6 -20.87 -39.14 23.43
N LEU A 7 -20.44 -40.26 22.80
CA LEU A 7 -19.45 -40.21 21.74
C LEU A 7 -20.04 -39.74 20.37
N ILE A 8 -21.34 -39.95 20.17
CA ILE A 8 -22.06 -39.52 18.98
C ILE A 8 -22.48 -38.03 19.10
N LEU A 9 -22.74 -37.55 20.28
CA LEU A 9 -22.99 -36.14 20.54
C LEU A 9 -21.68 -35.32 20.44
N PHE A 10 -20.52 -35.86 20.83
CA PHE A 10 -19.25 -35.17 20.67
C PHE A 10 -18.77 -35.10 19.21
N LEU A 11 -19.17 -36.05 18.35
CA LEU A 11 -18.87 -36.05 16.90
C LEU A 11 -19.88 -35.21 16.07
N LEU A 12 -21.01 -34.82 16.64
CA LEU A 12 -21.96 -33.93 16.01
C LEU A 12 -21.70 -32.45 16.34
N PHE A 13 -21.02 -32.16 17.48
CA PHE A 13 -20.61 -30.77 17.83
C PHE A 13 -19.33 -30.32 17.15
N THR A 14 -18.48 -31.22 16.63
CA THR A 14 -17.24 -30.86 15.94
C THR A 14 -17.42 -30.63 14.43
N ARG A 15 -18.62 -30.82 13.87
CA ARG A 15 -18.94 -30.47 12.49
C ARG A 15 -19.77 -29.19 12.33
N GLY A 16 -20.21 -28.59 13.43
CA GLY A 16 -21.03 -27.37 13.43
C GLY A 16 -20.25 -26.06 13.49
N SER A 17 -18.96 -26.11 13.80
CA SER A 17 -18.14 -24.89 13.98
C SER A 17 -17.18 -24.56 12.82
N LEU A 18 -17.19 -25.35 11.74
CA LEU A 18 -16.37 -25.10 10.55
C LEU A 18 -17.11 -24.39 9.39
N LEU A 19 -18.42 -24.10 9.56
CA LEU A 19 -19.21 -23.47 8.51
C LEU A 19 -19.31 -21.94 8.59
N ALA A 20 -18.67 -21.32 9.58
CA ALA A 20 -18.69 -19.88 9.79
C ALA A 20 -17.47 -19.13 9.16
N GLN A 21 -16.66 -19.80 8.37
CA GLN A 21 -15.32 -19.30 7.96
C GLN A 21 -15.26 -18.72 6.55
N TYR A 22 -16.30 -18.74 5.76
CA TYR A 22 -16.24 -18.30 4.36
C TYR A 22 -17.10 -17.07 4.12
N PRO A 23 -16.59 -16.06 3.37
CA PRO A 23 -17.37 -14.88 3.02
C PRO A 23 -18.62 -15.23 2.21
N PRO A 24 -19.66 -14.39 2.20
CA PRO A 24 -20.87 -14.62 1.42
C PRO A 24 -20.53 -14.90 -0.04
N GLY A 25 -21.02 -16.04 -0.56
CA GLY A 25 -20.76 -16.48 -1.92
C GLY A 25 -19.63 -17.47 -2.08
N TYR A 26 -18.85 -17.76 -1.05
CA TYR A 26 -17.83 -18.80 -1.10
C TYR A 26 -18.46 -20.21 -1.09
N THR A 27 -17.85 -21.09 -1.86
CA THR A 27 -18.17 -22.52 -1.89
C THR A 27 -16.86 -23.29 -1.78
N GLU A 28 -16.76 -24.24 -0.87
CA GLU A 28 -15.59 -25.10 -0.75
C GLU A 28 -15.39 -25.88 -2.06
N THR A 29 -14.18 -25.80 -2.64
CA THR A 29 -13.82 -26.45 -3.89
C THR A 29 -12.45 -27.13 -3.76
N ASN A 30 -12.01 -27.81 -4.83
CA ASN A 30 -10.69 -28.44 -4.87
C ASN A 30 -9.55 -27.43 -5.06
N ARG A 31 -9.84 -26.17 -5.41
CA ARG A 31 -8.82 -25.13 -5.50
C ARG A 31 -8.40 -24.70 -4.12
N GLN A 32 -7.08 -24.77 -3.88
CA GLN A 32 -6.41 -24.14 -2.74
C GLN A 32 -5.21 -23.38 -3.24
N LYS A 33 -4.95 -22.20 -2.69
CA LYS A 33 -3.74 -21.42 -2.91
C LYS A 33 -3.08 -21.21 -1.55
N ILE A 34 -1.98 -21.94 -1.31
CA ILE A 34 -1.27 -21.95 -0.03
C ILE A 34 0.02 -21.17 -0.20
N ASN A 35 0.20 -20.10 0.57
CA ASN A 35 1.47 -19.39 0.60
C ASN A 35 2.55 -20.28 1.24
N ILE A 36 3.65 -20.45 0.55
CA ILE A 36 4.77 -21.31 0.99
C ILE A 36 6.06 -20.51 1.20
N ASN A 37 5.94 -19.24 1.54
CA ASN A 37 7.08 -18.35 1.75
C ASN A 37 7.99 -18.74 2.92
N GLN A 38 7.46 -19.38 3.95
CA GLN A 38 8.23 -19.74 5.16
C GLN A 38 9.17 -20.91 4.91
N ASP A 39 10.22 -21.01 5.72
CA ASP A 39 11.07 -22.19 5.89
C ASP A 39 11.73 -22.73 4.62
N TRP A 40 12.31 -21.86 3.82
CA TRP A 40 13.20 -22.26 2.73
C TRP A 40 14.64 -22.40 3.22
N LYS A 41 15.39 -23.27 2.56
CA LYS A 41 16.85 -23.38 2.66
C LYS A 41 17.47 -22.68 1.46
N PHE A 42 18.52 -21.88 1.68
CA PHE A 42 19.19 -21.07 0.65
C PHE A 42 20.70 -21.26 0.70
N SER A 43 21.32 -21.35 -0.47
CA SER A 43 22.77 -21.32 -0.65
C SER A 43 23.14 -20.52 -1.89
N LEU A 44 24.08 -19.61 -1.76
CA LEU A 44 24.62 -18.83 -2.86
C LEU A 44 25.71 -19.63 -3.60
N GLY A 45 25.79 -19.44 -4.93
CA GLY A 45 26.77 -20.06 -5.80
C GLY A 45 26.37 -21.42 -6.37
N GLU A 46 27.15 -21.93 -7.29
CA GLU A 46 26.93 -23.25 -7.90
C GLU A 46 27.02 -24.37 -6.86
N GLN A 47 26.14 -25.35 -7.00
CA GLN A 47 26.11 -26.55 -6.14
C GLN A 47 26.39 -27.82 -6.93
N SER A 48 26.62 -28.90 -6.22
CA SER A 48 26.81 -30.23 -6.85
C SER A 48 25.53 -30.66 -7.60
N SER A 49 25.68 -31.54 -8.56
CA SER A 49 24.56 -32.10 -9.33
C SER A 49 23.56 -32.91 -8.47
N GLU A 50 23.90 -33.22 -7.23
CA GLU A 50 23.02 -33.93 -6.29
C GLU A 50 22.08 -33.02 -5.54
N VAL A 51 22.25 -31.68 -5.65
CA VAL A 51 21.46 -30.66 -4.92
C VAL A 51 19.96 -30.81 -5.10
N ASN A 52 19.50 -31.34 -6.21
CA ASN A 52 18.10 -31.58 -6.52
C ASN A 52 17.54 -32.86 -5.92
N THR A 53 18.38 -33.74 -5.35
CA THR A 53 17.97 -35.04 -4.83
C THR A 53 17.42 -34.93 -3.40
N LYS A 54 16.56 -35.91 -3.01
CA LYS A 54 16.01 -35.99 -1.65
C LYS A 54 17.08 -36.22 -0.59
N GLY A 55 18.19 -36.90 -0.93
CA GLY A 55 19.24 -37.28 -0.01
C GLY A 55 20.32 -36.22 0.20
N PHE A 56 20.25 -35.10 -0.51
CA PHE A 56 21.23 -34.04 -0.37
C PHE A 56 21.18 -33.39 1.03
N ASP A 57 22.35 -33.24 1.64
CA ASP A 57 22.49 -32.61 2.95
C ASP A 57 22.52 -31.07 2.79
N ASP A 58 21.41 -30.42 3.11
CA ASP A 58 21.25 -28.98 3.16
C ASP A 58 21.29 -28.40 4.58
N SER A 59 21.79 -29.16 5.56
CA SER A 59 21.84 -28.72 6.96
C SER A 59 22.72 -27.48 7.18
N GLY A 60 23.74 -27.29 6.36
CA GLY A 60 24.62 -26.11 6.37
C GLY A 60 24.06 -24.88 5.64
N TRP A 61 22.89 -24.98 4.99
CA TRP A 61 22.29 -23.88 4.26
C TRP A 61 21.57 -22.89 5.18
N ALA A 62 21.57 -21.61 4.78
CA ALA A 62 20.81 -20.61 5.50
C ALA A 62 19.31 -20.94 5.48
N GLN A 63 18.64 -20.77 6.61
CA GLN A 63 17.18 -20.81 6.66
C GLN A 63 16.64 -19.40 6.42
N ILE A 64 15.78 -19.28 5.44
CA ILE A 64 15.23 -17.98 5.00
C ILE A 64 13.72 -18.08 4.78
N ASN A 65 13.09 -16.94 4.71
CA ASN A 65 11.72 -16.78 4.23
C ASN A 65 11.71 -15.93 2.97
N VAL A 66 10.78 -16.20 2.07
CA VAL A 66 10.47 -15.39 0.89
C VAL A 66 9.46 -14.30 1.34
N PRO A 67 9.49 -13.07 0.80
CA PRO A 67 10.40 -12.54 -0.23
C PRO A 67 11.87 -12.49 0.20
N HIS A 68 12.77 -12.86 -0.70
CA HIS A 68 14.18 -12.97 -0.41
C HIS A 68 15.07 -12.51 -1.57
N THR A 69 16.07 -11.70 -1.26
CA THR A 69 17.18 -11.38 -2.15
C THR A 69 18.43 -12.15 -1.72
N PHE A 70 19.35 -12.44 -2.64
CA PHE A 70 20.55 -13.23 -2.34
C PHE A 70 21.36 -12.65 -1.18
N GLU A 71 21.52 -11.34 -1.15
CA GLU A 71 22.18 -10.61 -0.08
C GLU A 71 21.46 -9.29 0.19
N LEU A 72 21.54 -8.82 1.42
CA LEU A 72 21.09 -7.47 1.76
C LEU A 72 22.07 -6.46 1.12
N ALA A 73 21.52 -5.42 0.48
CA ALA A 73 22.31 -4.41 -0.19
C ALA A 73 22.64 -3.24 0.76
N SER A 74 23.93 -2.91 0.91
CA SER A 74 24.35 -1.65 1.53
C SER A 74 23.77 -0.46 0.76
N LEU A 75 23.52 0.66 1.47
CA LEU A 75 23.10 1.90 0.81
C LEU A 75 24.27 2.61 0.10
N ASP A 76 25.49 2.38 0.53
CA ASP A 76 26.69 2.91 -0.11
C ASP A 76 27.19 1.95 -1.20
N LEU A 77 26.51 1.96 -2.32
CA LEU A 77 26.89 1.19 -3.51
C LEU A 77 27.95 1.97 -4.30
N ASN A 78 29.17 1.94 -3.83
CA ASN A 78 30.34 2.53 -4.51
C ASN A 78 30.88 1.58 -5.57
N GLY A 79 30.12 1.31 -6.62
CA GLY A 79 30.57 0.54 -7.74
C GLY A 79 31.60 1.24 -8.60
N SER A 80 32.52 0.48 -9.22
CA SER A 80 33.39 0.99 -10.27
C SER A 80 32.54 1.43 -11.47
N GLN A 81 32.94 2.52 -12.12
CA GLN A 81 32.28 2.98 -13.36
C GLN A 81 32.45 1.99 -14.52
N ASP A 82 33.43 1.08 -14.44
CA ASP A 82 33.79 0.14 -15.49
C ASP A 82 33.01 -1.17 -15.42
N ASP A 83 32.63 -1.62 -14.22
CA ASP A 83 31.70 -2.72 -14.02
C ASP A 83 30.90 -2.58 -12.73
N PRO A 84 29.89 -1.72 -12.73
CA PRO A 84 29.07 -1.47 -11.54
C PRO A 84 28.29 -2.71 -11.08
N TYR A 85 28.11 -3.72 -11.91
CA TYR A 85 27.37 -4.92 -11.56
C TYR A 85 28.14 -5.93 -10.73
N GLN A 86 29.43 -6.08 -10.96
CA GLN A 86 30.22 -7.12 -10.28
C GLN A 86 30.69 -6.71 -8.89
N GLU A 87 30.92 -5.41 -8.68
CA GLU A 87 31.49 -4.92 -7.42
C GLU A 87 30.46 -4.53 -6.36
N THR A 88 29.23 -4.16 -6.78
CA THR A 88 28.25 -3.58 -5.85
C THR A 88 27.04 -4.45 -5.62
N PHE A 89 26.77 -5.43 -6.47
CA PHE A 89 25.66 -6.32 -6.32
C PHE A 89 25.97 -7.68 -6.91
N GLN A 90 25.84 -8.73 -6.11
CA GLN A 90 26.22 -10.07 -6.56
C GLN A 90 25.25 -10.62 -7.58
N ARG A 91 25.67 -10.61 -8.85
CA ARG A 91 25.05 -11.42 -9.87
C ARG A 91 25.61 -12.82 -9.75
N ASN A 92 24.75 -13.73 -9.35
CA ASN A 92 25.16 -15.07 -9.01
C ASN A 92 24.01 -16.07 -9.22
N ILE A 93 24.23 -17.28 -8.84
CA ILE A 93 23.27 -18.35 -8.81
C ILE A 93 22.88 -18.57 -7.36
N GLY A 94 21.56 -18.55 -7.09
CA GLY A 94 21.01 -18.92 -5.80
C GLY A 94 20.25 -20.23 -5.88
N TRP A 95 20.54 -21.13 -4.97
CA TRP A 95 19.79 -22.37 -4.81
C TRP A 95 18.87 -22.28 -3.63
N TYR A 96 17.62 -22.68 -3.86
CA TYR A 96 16.57 -22.75 -2.85
C TYR A 96 16.09 -24.19 -2.72
N ARG A 97 15.87 -24.65 -1.51
CA ARG A 97 15.31 -25.96 -1.25
C ARG A 97 14.19 -25.87 -0.23
N LYS A 98 13.17 -26.69 -0.40
CA LYS A 98 12.05 -26.79 0.53
C LYS A 98 11.50 -28.19 0.56
N LYS A 99 11.10 -28.65 1.76
CA LYS A 99 10.33 -29.87 1.94
C LYS A 99 8.87 -29.49 2.14
N LEU A 100 8.01 -30.04 1.30
CA LEU A 100 6.57 -29.81 1.35
C LEU A 100 5.82 -31.11 1.57
N ASN A 101 4.93 -31.11 2.57
CA ASN A 101 3.95 -32.18 2.73
C ASN A 101 2.75 -31.89 1.81
N ILE A 102 2.58 -32.69 0.78
CA ILE A 102 1.50 -32.50 -0.20
C ILE A 102 0.51 -33.65 -0.06
N SER A 103 -0.77 -33.30 0.11
CA SER A 103 -1.88 -34.24 0.05
C SER A 103 -2.39 -34.26 -1.38
N VAL A 104 -1.99 -35.26 -2.17
CA VAL A 104 -2.46 -35.42 -3.54
C VAL A 104 -3.73 -36.25 -3.54
N GLN A 105 -4.83 -35.69 -4.03
CA GLN A 105 -6.09 -36.39 -4.22
C GLN A 105 -6.21 -36.89 -5.66
N LYS A 106 -7.08 -37.87 -5.86
CA LYS A 106 -7.43 -38.32 -7.21
C LYS A 106 -8.12 -37.20 -7.99
N ARG A 107 -7.75 -36.97 -9.24
CA ARG A 107 -8.25 -35.88 -10.11
C ARG A 107 -7.79 -34.48 -9.71
N GLN A 108 -6.68 -34.36 -8.97
CA GLN A 108 -6.15 -33.07 -8.56
C GLN A 108 -4.96 -32.69 -9.43
N LYS A 109 -4.92 -31.44 -9.88
CA LYS A 109 -3.73 -30.80 -10.45
C LYS A 109 -2.96 -30.10 -9.32
N VAL A 110 -1.65 -30.05 -9.44
CA VAL A 110 -0.78 -29.41 -8.46
C VAL A 110 0.21 -28.51 -9.18
N PHE A 111 0.28 -27.28 -8.78
CA PHE A 111 1.15 -26.28 -9.37
C PHE A 111 2.02 -25.59 -8.31
N LEU A 112 3.20 -25.16 -8.71
CA LEU A 112 3.99 -24.18 -7.98
C LEU A 112 3.93 -22.85 -8.75
N GLU A 113 3.33 -21.84 -8.13
CA GLU A 113 3.17 -20.49 -8.66
C GLU A 113 4.19 -19.56 -8.04
N PHE A 114 4.79 -18.70 -8.85
CA PHE A 114 5.76 -17.68 -8.48
C PHE A 114 5.26 -16.33 -9.02
N GLU A 115 5.09 -15.34 -8.15
CA GLU A 115 4.70 -13.99 -8.60
C GLU A 115 5.88 -13.22 -9.22
N GLY A 116 7.11 -13.62 -8.89
CA GLY A 116 8.32 -13.11 -9.51
C GLY A 116 9.59 -13.73 -8.95
N ALA A 117 10.55 -14.00 -9.82
CA ALA A 117 11.87 -14.45 -9.42
C ALA A 117 12.91 -13.90 -10.41
N HIS A 118 13.98 -13.32 -9.90
CA HIS A 118 14.94 -12.66 -10.76
C HIS A 118 16.24 -13.47 -10.81
N GLN A 119 16.58 -14.09 -11.96
CA GLN A 119 16.00 -13.85 -13.28
C GLN A 119 15.51 -15.15 -13.95
N VAL A 120 16.40 -16.14 -14.13
CA VAL A 120 16.09 -17.44 -14.73
C VAL A 120 15.84 -18.45 -13.64
N THR A 121 14.70 -19.11 -13.65
CA THR A 121 14.32 -20.08 -12.62
C THR A 121 14.18 -21.46 -13.21
N SER A 122 14.93 -22.44 -12.68
CA SER A 122 14.81 -23.86 -13.01
C SER A 122 14.32 -24.64 -11.80
N LEU A 123 13.40 -25.59 -12.03
CA LEU A 123 12.73 -26.34 -10.98
C LEU A 123 13.01 -27.85 -11.10
N TRP A 124 13.25 -28.47 -9.96
CA TRP A 124 13.26 -29.93 -9.76
C TRP A 124 12.32 -30.30 -8.61
N VAL A 125 11.60 -31.39 -8.77
CA VAL A 125 10.75 -31.98 -7.75
C VAL A 125 11.18 -33.42 -7.54
N ASN A 126 11.49 -33.80 -6.30
CA ASN A 126 11.97 -35.16 -5.94
C ASN A 126 13.18 -35.66 -6.76
N GLY A 127 14.02 -34.76 -7.25
CA GLY A 127 15.20 -35.05 -8.07
C GLY A 127 14.95 -35.04 -9.57
N GLU A 128 13.70 -34.93 -10.01
CA GLU A 128 13.30 -34.87 -11.42
C GLU A 128 13.17 -33.43 -11.91
N TYR A 129 13.74 -33.14 -13.07
CA TYR A 129 13.65 -31.83 -13.69
C TYR A 129 12.25 -31.57 -14.23
N VAL A 130 11.63 -30.46 -13.80
CA VAL A 130 10.27 -30.08 -14.20
C VAL A 130 10.30 -29.11 -15.37
N GLY A 131 11.15 -28.07 -15.29
CA GLY A 131 11.17 -27.03 -16.31
C GLY A 131 11.97 -25.79 -15.93
N LYS A 132 11.93 -24.81 -16.83
CA LYS A 132 12.63 -23.54 -16.71
C LYS A 132 11.73 -22.39 -17.13
N HIS A 133 11.79 -21.27 -16.37
CA HIS A 133 11.26 -19.96 -16.74
C HIS A 133 12.44 -19.03 -17.07
N ASP A 134 12.43 -18.39 -18.28
CA ASP A 134 13.48 -17.51 -18.76
C ASP A 134 12.95 -16.34 -19.62
N VAL A 135 11.67 -15.96 -19.42
CA VAL A 135 11.06 -14.80 -20.10
C VAL A 135 11.53 -13.50 -19.46
N GLY A 136 11.78 -13.53 -18.15
CA GLY A 136 12.20 -12.37 -17.36
C GLY A 136 11.76 -12.50 -15.91
N GLY A 137 12.22 -11.58 -15.05
CA GLY A 137 12.02 -11.68 -13.60
C GLY A 137 10.78 -11.00 -13.06
N TYR A 138 10.04 -10.21 -13.85
CA TYR A 138 9.04 -9.28 -13.33
C TYR A 138 7.58 -9.71 -13.53
N THR A 139 7.34 -10.83 -14.16
CA THR A 139 5.99 -11.35 -14.40
C THR A 139 5.79 -12.69 -13.73
N PRO A 140 4.55 -13.04 -13.33
CA PRO A 140 4.27 -14.32 -12.70
C PRO A 140 4.46 -15.49 -13.67
N PHE A 141 4.78 -16.64 -13.10
CA PHE A 141 4.88 -17.92 -13.81
C PHE A 141 4.54 -19.08 -12.89
N HIS A 142 4.30 -20.24 -13.45
CA HIS A 142 4.03 -21.45 -12.68
C HIS A 142 4.61 -22.68 -13.36
N PHE A 143 4.72 -23.77 -12.60
CA PHE A 143 5.05 -25.09 -13.09
C PHE A 143 3.96 -26.09 -12.70
N ASP A 144 3.46 -26.87 -13.65
CA ASP A 144 2.65 -28.05 -13.36
C ASP A 144 3.55 -29.15 -12.79
N VAL A 145 3.38 -29.42 -11.52
CA VAL A 145 4.16 -30.46 -10.82
C VAL A 145 3.37 -31.72 -10.53
N THR A 146 2.16 -31.86 -11.09
CA THR A 146 1.22 -32.94 -10.81
C THR A 146 1.86 -34.34 -10.95
N SER A 147 2.62 -34.58 -12.03
CA SER A 147 3.27 -35.88 -12.29
C SER A 147 4.53 -36.12 -11.46
N PHE A 148 5.08 -35.09 -10.80
CA PHE A 148 6.33 -35.15 -10.04
C PHE A 148 6.12 -35.29 -8.53
N VAL A 149 4.93 -34.87 -8.04
CA VAL A 149 4.63 -34.94 -6.60
C VAL A 149 3.98 -36.26 -6.23
N LYS A 150 4.11 -36.61 -4.97
CA LYS A 150 3.50 -37.78 -4.36
C LYS A 150 2.93 -37.45 -2.98
N PRO A 151 1.94 -38.22 -2.47
CA PRO A 151 1.44 -38.05 -1.14
C PRO A 151 2.55 -38.08 -0.09
N GLY A 152 2.54 -37.12 0.83
CA GLY A 152 3.53 -36.98 1.87
C GLY A 152 4.66 -35.99 1.52
N GLU A 153 5.85 -36.20 2.06
CA GLU A 153 6.99 -35.29 1.91
C GLU A 153 7.55 -35.31 0.47
N ASN A 154 7.60 -34.13 -0.14
CA ASN A 154 8.21 -33.85 -1.43
C ASN A 154 9.37 -32.87 -1.24
N THR A 155 10.43 -33.03 -2.01
CA THR A 155 11.56 -32.11 -2.06
C THR A 155 11.48 -31.24 -3.29
N ILE A 156 11.43 -29.93 -3.07
CA ILE A 156 11.48 -28.89 -4.10
C ILE A 156 12.90 -28.34 -4.12
N ALA A 157 13.51 -28.25 -5.29
CA ALA A 157 14.78 -27.56 -5.48
C ALA A 157 14.67 -26.57 -6.64
N LEU A 158 15.09 -25.33 -6.41
CA LEU A 158 15.09 -24.26 -7.38
C LEU A 158 16.49 -23.71 -7.57
N LYS A 159 16.88 -23.52 -8.82
CA LYS A 159 18.02 -22.72 -9.22
C LYS A 159 17.48 -21.39 -9.75
N VAL A 160 17.85 -20.28 -9.11
CA VAL A 160 17.58 -18.94 -9.59
C VAL A 160 18.89 -18.32 -10.04
N ASP A 161 19.01 -18.04 -11.33
CA ASP A 161 20.23 -17.56 -11.98
C ASP A 161 20.06 -16.09 -12.34
N ASN A 162 20.79 -15.21 -11.65
CA ASN A 162 20.82 -13.78 -11.90
C ASN A 162 22.11 -13.33 -12.61
N THR A 163 22.83 -14.24 -13.23
CA THR A 163 23.98 -13.87 -14.04
C THR A 163 23.56 -13.06 -15.26
N LEU A 164 24.47 -12.20 -15.74
CA LEU A 164 24.15 -11.31 -16.86
C LEU A 164 23.73 -12.10 -18.09
N ASN A 165 22.51 -11.83 -18.56
CA ASN A 165 21.97 -12.41 -19.77
C ASN A 165 21.40 -11.31 -20.68
N PRO A 166 22.13 -10.88 -21.72
CA PRO A 166 21.72 -9.79 -22.59
C PRO A 166 20.52 -10.13 -23.48
N GLU A 167 20.03 -11.37 -23.46
CA GLU A 167 18.84 -11.78 -24.18
C GLU A 167 17.56 -11.71 -23.34
N ILE A 168 17.64 -11.27 -22.06
CA ILE A 168 16.49 -11.16 -21.17
C ILE A 168 16.25 -9.69 -20.79
N PRO A 169 15.10 -9.10 -21.12
CA PRO A 169 14.78 -7.73 -20.71
C PRO A 169 14.78 -7.54 -19.18
N PRO A 170 15.20 -6.39 -18.69
CA PRO A 170 15.71 -5.19 -19.38
C PRO A 170 17.22 -5.17 -19.52
N GLU A 171 17.91 -6.30 -19.47
CA GLU A 171 19.35 -6.37 -19.71
C GLU A 171 19.68 -5.93 -21.16
N GLY A 172 20.90 -5.46 -21.40
CA GLY A 172 21.34 -5.03 -22.71
C GLY A 172 22.58 -4.15 -22.65
N ASP A 173 22.58 -3.10 -23.45
CA ASP A 173 23.74 -2.23 -23.69
C ASP A 173 23.97 -1.13 -22.65
N GLN A 174 23.04 -0.92 -21.73
CA GLN A 174 23.12 0.14 -20.72
C GLN A 174 22.52 -0.27 -19.38
N TYR A 175 22.81 0.53 -18.33
CA TYR A 175 22.41 0.26 -16.95
C TYR A 175 21.91 1.53 -16.26
N ASP A 176 20.89 1.41 -15.41
CA ASP A 176 20.39 2.52 -14.58
C ASP A 176 20.09 2.06 -13.14
N TYR A 177 19.03 1.28 -12.91
CA TYR A 177 18.63 0.79 -11.60
C TYR A 177 19.12 -0.63 -11.32
N ILE A 178 19.15 -1.01 -10.06
CA ILE A 178 19.59 -2.34 -9.64
C ILE A 178 18.46 -3.36 -9.84
N LYS A 179 18.82 -4.50 -10.43
CA LYS A 179 17.93 -5.65 -10.62
C LYS A 179 18.27 -6.68 -9.55
N PHE A 180 17.53 -6.58 -8.44
CA PHE A 180 17.74 -7.43 -7.27
C PHE A 180 17.41 -8.89 -7.60
N SER A 181 18.21 -9.80 -7.07
CA SER A 181 18.13 -11.23 -7.35
C SER A 181 17.19 -11.98 -6.38
N GLY A 182 16.85 -13.20 -6.74
CA GLY A 182 16.24 -14.18 -5.84
C GLY A 182 14.71 -14.35 -6.06
N LEU A 183 14.09 -15.07 -5.11
CA LEU A 183 12.63 -15.21 -5.00
C LEU A 183 12.10 -13.97 -4.27
N TYR A 184 11.95 -12.88 -4.99
CA TYR A 184 11.67 -11.57 -4.39
C TYR A 184 10.19 -11.23 -4.27
N ARG A 185 9.30 -12.11 -4.73
CA ARG A 185 7.84 -12.06 -4.57
C ARG A 185 7.32 -13.39 -4.02
N ASP A 186 6.05 -13.42 -3.72
CA ASP A 186 5.38 -14.56 -3.11
C ASP A 186 5.46 -15.85 -3.94
N VAL A 187 5.49 -16.98 -3.23
CA VAL A 187 5.45 -18.33 -3.82
C VAL A 187 4.30 -19.10 -3.22
N TYR A 188 3.55 -19.79 -4.09
CA TYR A 188 2.36 -20.55 -3.68
C TYR A 188 2.39 -21.99 -4.18
N LEU A 189 1.82 -22.87 -3.36
CA LEU A 189 1.37 -24.18 -3.79
C LEU A 189 -0.12 -24.04 -4.16
N VAL A 190 -0.44 -24.29 -5.42
CA VAL A 190 -1.82 -24.23 -5.91
C VAL A 190 -2.30 -25.63 -6.28
N THR A 191 -3.45 -26.02 -5.75
CA THR A 191 -4.12 -27.24 -6.15
C THR A 191 -5.46 -26.93 -6.78
N THR A 192 -5.87 -27.67 -7.79
CA THR A 192 -7.17 -27.53 -8.49
C THR A 192 -7.73 -28.88 -8.81
N ASP A 193 -8.98 -28.93 -9.29
CA ASP A 193 -9.50 -30.09 -10.00
C ASP A 193 -8.86 -30.22 -11.39
N GLU A 194 -9.13 -31.32 -12.13
CA GLU A 194 -8.78 -31.45 -13.55
C GLU A 194 -9.66 -30.54 -14.44
N LEU A 195 -10.81 -30.09 -13.92
CA LEU A 195 -11.68 -29.09 -14.55
C LEU A 195 -11.54 -27.77 -13.78
N TYR A 196 -10.78 -26.83 -14.33
CA TYR A 196 -10.37 -25.64 -13.59
C TYR A 196 -10.20 -24.40 -14.47
N VAL A 197 -10.18 -23.22 -13.85
CA VAL A 197 -9.81 -21.95 -14.48
C VAL A 197 -8.27 -21.85 -14.50
N PRO A 198 -7.62 -21.81 -15.68
CA PRO A 198 -6.16 -21.71 -15.78
C PRO A 198 -5.64 -20.34 -15.31
N PHE A 199 -4.35 -20.23 -15.07
CA PHE A 199 -3.70 -18.97 -14.68
C PHE A 199 -3.84 -17.94 -15.81
N ALA A 200 -4.16 -16.70 -15.44
CA ALA A 200 -4.45 -15.64 -16.43
C ALA A 200 -3.29 -15.39 -17.41
N TRP A 201 -2.05 -15.51 -16.94
CA TRP A 201 -0.86 -15.23 -17.75
C TRP A 201 -0.42 -16.35 -18.70
N GLU A 202 -1.04 -17.53 -18.68
CA GLU A 202 -0.66 -18.63 -19.56
C GLU A 202 -0.82 -18.28 -21.04
N GLU A 203 -2.03 -17.92 -21.43
CA GLU A 203 -2.41 -17.65 -22.82
C GLU A 203 -3.40 -16.48 -22.85
N LYS A 204 -3.62 -15.91 -24.04
CA LYS A 204 -4.49 -14.74 -24.25
C LYS A 204 -5.89 -14.89 -23.62
N GLU A 205 -6.51 -16.04 -23.77
CA GLU A 205 -7.86 -16.30 -23.29
C GLU A 205 -7.88 -16.91 -21.87
N SER A 206 -6.74 -17.23 -21.29
CA SER A 206 -6.66 -17.88 -19.97
C SER A 206 -7.21 -17.00 -18.84
N GLY A 207 -7.70 -17.66 -17.80
CA GLY A 207 -8.22 -17.02 -16.60
C GLY A 207 -9.58 -16.37 -16.79
N VAL A 208 -9.80 -15.28 -16.08
CA VAL A 208 -10.99 -14.44 -16.16
C VAL A 208 -10.60 -13.07 -16.72
N PHE A 209 -11.34 -12.57 -17.67
CA PHE A 209 -11.18 -11.20 -18.19
C PHE A 209 -12.50 -10.44 -18.10
N ILE A 210 -12.50 -9.33 -17.38
CA ILE A 210 -13.66 -8.52 -17.07
C ILE A 210 -13.54 -7.18 -17.77
N THR A 211 -14.60 -6.80 -18.50
CA THR A 211 -14.69 -5.49 -19.14
C THR A 211 -16.03 -4.82 -18.85
N THR A 212 -16.05 -3.49 -18.92
CA THR A 212 -17.25 -2.67 -18.72
C THR A 212 -17.54 -1.86 -19.99
N PRO A 213 -18.06 -2.47 -21.06
CA PRO A 213 -18.18 -1.85 -22.37
C PRO A 213 -19.11 -0.64 -22.40
N THR A 214 -20.07 -0.57 -21.50
CA THR A 214 -20.97 0.59 -21.36
C THR A 214 -21.07 0.94 -19.89
N VAL A 215 -20.80 2.20 -19.55
CA VAL A 215 -20.93 2.75 -18.20
C VAL A 215 -21.55 4.13 -18.30
N THR A 216 -22.65 4.31 -17.57
CA THR A 216 -23.27 5.62 -17.29
C THR A 216 -23.49 5.72 -15.78
N PRO A 217 -23.88 6.89 -15.24
CA PRO A 217 -24.19 7.01 -13.83
C PRO A 217 -25.33 6.06 -13.35
N GLU A 218 -26.23 5.66 -14.25
CA GLU A 218 -27.44 4.90 -13.90
C GLU A 218 -27.29 3.41 -14.22
N ASN A 219 -26.41 3.03 -15.15
CA ASN A 219 -26.25 1.65 -15.53
C ASN A 219 -24.86 1.31 -16.06
N ALA A 220 -24.45 0.07 -15.87
CA ALA A 220 -23.23 -0.48 -16.44
C ALA A 220 -23.49 -1.86 -17.04
N THR A 221 -22.91 -2.12 -18.21
CA THR A 221 -22.82 -3.45 -18.79
C THR A 221 -21.48 -4.07 -18.43
N ILE A 222 -21.50 -5.26 -17.88
CA ILE A 222 -20.31 -6.04 -17.52
C ILE A 222 -20.23 -7.24 -18.43
N HIS A 223 -19.09 -7.41 -19.08
CA HIS A 223 -18.78 -8.56 -19.92
C HIS A 223 -17.64 -9.34 -19.29
N ILE A 224 -17.87 -10.63 -18.99
CA ILE A 224 -16.92 -11.52 -18.33
C ILE A 224 -16.63 -12.69 -19.26
N ARG A 225 -15.37 -12.84 -19.62
CA ARG A 225 -14.87 -14.02 -20.33
C ARG A 225 -14.12 -14.89 -19.35
N THR A 226 -14.49 -16.15 -19.25
CA THR A 226 -13.83 -17.11 -18.36
C THR A 226 -13.46 -18.35 -19.14
N THR A 227 -12.19 -18.70 -19.15
CA THR A 227 -11.71 -19.96 -19.73
C THR A 227 -11.71 -21.02 -18.65
N VAL A 228 -12.29 -22.18 -18.99
CA VAL A 228 -12.20 -23.38 -18.17
C VAL A 228 -11.48 -24.46 -18.96
N ARG A 229 -10.47 -25.08 -18.36
CA ARG A 229 -9.68 -26.18 -18.94
C ARG A 229 -10.13 -27.50 -18.36
N ASN A 230 -10.32 -28.49 -19.22
CA ASN A 230 -10.47 -29.89 -18.87
C ASN A 230 -9.15 -30.62 -19.14
N ALA A 231 -8.38 -30.88 -18.09
CA ALA A 231 -7.10 -31.58 -18.16
C ALA A 231 -7.25 -33.09 -17.93
N SER A 232 -8.49 -33.62 -17.94
CA SER A 232 -8.74 -35.05 -17.82
C SER A 232 -8.79 -35.75 -19.21
N GLU A 233 -8.80 -37.09 -19.19
CA GLU A 233 -8.92 -37.92 -20.37
C GLU A 233 -10.39 -38.12 -20.77
N GLU A 234 -11.35 -37.58 -20.03
CA GLU A 234 -12.79 -37.74 -20.28
C GLU A 234 -13.44 -36.39 -20.59
N GLU A 235 -14.48 -36.39 -21.40
CA GLU A 235 -15.34 -35.23 -21.61
C GLU A 235 -16.04 -34.86 -20.29
N LYS A 236 -16.11 -33.56 -19.98
CA LYS A 236 -16.70 -33.03 -18.73
C LYS A 236 -17.84 -32.07 -19.03
N GLU A 237 -18.96 -32.25 -18.34
CA GLU A 237 -20.02 -31.25 -18.32
C GLU A 237 -19.58 -30.11 -17.38
N CYS A 238 -19.29 -28.96 -17.96
CA CYS A 238 -18.93 -27.75 -17.20
C CYS A 238 -20.11 -26.79 -17.14
N LYS A 239 -20.55 -26.48 -15.94
CA LYS A 239 -21.47 -25.39 -15.66
C LYS A 239 -20.69 -24.27 -14.95
N LEU A 240 -20.68 -23.09 -15.55
CA LEU A 240 -20.04 -21.90 -15.01
C LEU A 240 -21.09 -21.00 -14.36
N LEU A 241 -20.96 -20.76 -13.06
CA LEU A 241 -21.77 -19.83 -12.29
C LEU A 241 -20.94 -18.63 -11.92
N THR A 242 -21.29 -17.44 -12.42
CA THR A 242 -20.61 -16.18 -12.07
C THR A 242 -21.55 -15.29 -11.30
N ARG A 243 -21.05 -14.74 -10.18
CA ARG A 243 -21.76 -13.81 -9.29
C ARG A 243 -20.97 -12.53 -9.19
N ILE A 244 -21.67 -11.39 -9.26
CA ILE A 244 -21.08 -10.08 -8.90
C ILE A 244 -21.63 -9.75 -7.53
N ILE A 245 -20.71 -9.46 -6.60
CA ILE A 245 -21.00 -9.29 -5.18
C ILE A 245 -20.53 -7.89 -4.80
N ASP A 246 -21.39 -7.14 -4.11
CA ASP A 246 -21.05 -5.81 -3.61
C ASP A 246 -20.23 -5.88 -2.30
N GLN A 247 -19.82 -4.71 -1.77
CA GLN A 247 -19.06 -4.63 -0.52
C GLN A 247 -19.86 -5.08 0.71
N GLN A 248 -21.19 -5.12 0.62
CA GLN A 248 -22.09 -5.61 1.66
C GLN A 248 -22.29 -7.14 1.59
N GLY A 249 -21.63 -7.80 0.63
CA GLY A 249 -21.76 -9.23 0.41
C GLY A 249 -23.04 -9.66 -0.33
N GLN A 250 -23.81 -8.72 -0.91
CA GLN A 250 -25.01 -9.01 -1.66
C GLN A 250 -24.68 -9.35 -3.11
N VAL A 251 -25.33 -10.37 -3.65
CA VAL A 251 -25.22 -10.74 -5.05
C VAL A 251 -26.07 -9.78 -5.88
N VAL A 252 -25.42 -8.81 -6.55
CA VAL A 252 -26.09 -7.82 -7.41
C VAL A 252 -26.33 -8.29 -8.84
N ALA A 253 -25.61 -9.32 -9.30
CA ALA A 253 -25.85 -9.98 -10.57
C ALA A 253 -25.40 -11.44 -10.53
N ARG A 254 -26.11 -12.30 -11.31
CA ARG A 254 -25.79 -13.72 -11.44
C ARG A 254 -25.93 -14.15 -12.89
N MET A 255 -24.96 -14.94 -13.36
CA MET A 255 -24.94 -15.51 -14.69
C MET A 255 -24.64 -17.00 -14.60
N GLU A 256 -25.19 -17.76 -15.53
CA GLU A 256 -24.97 -19.19 -15.63
C GLU A 256 -24.80 -19.60 -17.10
N SER A 257 -23.84 -20.47 -17.38
CA SER A 257 -23.58 -21.01 -18.71
C SER A 257 -23.11 -22.44 -18.58
N SER A 258 -23.42 -23.29 -19.59
CA SER A 258 -23.01 -24.70 -19.58
C SER A 258 -22.41 -25.11 -20.91
N GLN A 259 -21.41 -25.98 -20.88
CA GLN A 259 -20.74 -26.51 -22.06
C GLN A 259 -20.10 -27.87 -21.75
N MET A 260 -20.18 -28.80 -22.70
CA MET A 260 -19.32 -29.98 -22.68
C MET A 260 -17.91 -29.60 -23.13
N ILE A 261 -16.91 -29.88 -22.32
CA ILE A 261 -15.50 -29.59 -22.62
C ILE A 261 -14.81 -30.93 -22.90
N LEU A 262 -14.22 -31.02 -24.09
CA LEU A 262 -13.53 -32.24 -24.54
C LEU A 262 -12.28 -32.52 -23.69
N PRO A 263 -11.79 -33.79 -23.67
CA PRO A 263 -10.53 -34.11 -23.00
C PRO A 263 -9.36 -33.22 -23.47
N GLN A 264 -8.49 -32.88 -22.59
CA GLN A 264 -7.25 -32.11 -22.85
C GLN A 264 -7.50 -30.80 -23.65
N SER A 265 -8.67 -30.18 -23.43
CA SER A 265 -9.06 -28.95 -24.13
C SER A 265 -9.57 -27.87 -23.16
N ALA A 266 -9.84 -26.69 -23.69
CA ALA A 266 -10.40 -25.58 -22.93
C ALA A 266 -11.59 -24.96 -23.68
N HIS A 267 -12.48 -24.31 -22.93
CA HIS A 267 -13.57 -23.52 -23.47
C HIS A 267 -13.66 -22.17 -22.80
N THR A 268 -13.81 -21.11 -23.58
CA THR A 268 -13.99 -19.75 -23.07
C THR A 268 -15.47 -19.38 -23.05
N PHE A 269 -16.05 -19.28 -21.90
CA PHE A 269 -17.38 -18.75 -21.69
C PHE A 269 -17.40 -17.23 -21.85
N SER A 270 -18.47 -16.73 -22.45
CA SER A 270 -18.72 -15.28 -22.58
C SER A 270 -20.06 -14.96 -21.93
N GLN A 271 -20.04 -14.22 -20.83
CA GLN A 271 -21.20 -13.88 -20.05
C GLN A 271 -21.36 -12.37 -19.98
N ILE A 272 -22.59 -11.88 -20.16
CA ILE A 272 -22.90 -10.44 -20.14
C ILE A 272 -24.06 -10.21 -19.18
N THR A 273 -23.91 -9.18 -18.35
CA THR A 273 -24.98 -8.72 -17.45
C THR A 273 -24.98 -7.20 -17.33
N GLY A 274 -26.02 -6.65 -16.71
CA GLY A 274 -26.10 -5.23 -16.36
C GLY A 274 -26.28 -5.04 -14.86
N ILE A 275 -25.78 -3.91 -14.35
CA ILE A 275 -26.10 -3.40 -13.02
C ILE A 275 -26.80 -2.07 -13.21
N THR A 276 -28.05 -1.94 -12.71
CA THR A 276 -28.90 -0.76 -12.87
C THR A 276 -29.43 -0.22 -11.54
N GLU A 277 -29.33 -0.99 -10.48
CA GLU A 277 -29.78 -0.58 -9.14
C GLU A 277 -28.57 -0.40 -8.23
N ASN A 278 -28.51 0.73 -7.52
CA ASN A 278 -27.43 1.05 -6.57
C ASN A 278 -26.02 0.92 -7.15
N LEU A 279 -25.87 1.25 -8.45
CA LEU A 279 -24.58 1.19 -9.13
C LEU A 279 -23.57 2.12 -8.45
N GLN A 280 -22.42 1.58 -8.11
CA GLN A 280 -21.29 2.34 -7.57
C GLN A 280 -20.15 2.32 -8.59
N LEU A 281 -19.70 3.51 -8.99
CA LEU A 281 -18.60 3.66 -9.92
C LEU A 281 -17.29 3.82 -9.16
N TRP A 282 -16.24 3.19 -9.68
CA TRP A 282 -14.89 3.34 -9.17
C TRP A 282 -14.26 4.65 -9.64
N SER A 283 -13.66 5.39 -8.74
CA SER A 283 -12.87 6.59 -9.04
C SER A 283 -11.80 6.84 -7.97
N PRO A 284 -10.83 7.73 -8.18
CA PRO A 284 -9.84 8.10 -7.16
C PRO A 284 -10.44 8.62 -5.84
N VAL A 285 -11.60 9.22 -5.87
CA VAL A 285 -12.29 9.76 -4.68
C VAL A 285 -13.34 8.79 -4.14
N HIS A 286 -13.71 7.79 -4.90
CA HIS A 286 -14.67 6.74 -4.52
C HIS A 286 -14.24 5.40 -5.10
N PRO A 287 -13.22 4.74 -4.52
CA PRO A 287 -12.63 3.52 -5.08
C PRO A 287 -13.48 2.28 -4.75
N TYR A 288 -14.72 2.26 -5.19
CA TYR A 288 -15.66 1.18 -4.91
C TYR A 288 -15.34 -0.06 -5.74
N LEU A 289 -15.15 -1.19 -5.07
CA LEU A 289 -14.85 -2.48 -5.68
C LEU A 289 -16.00 -3.47 -5.45
N TYR A 290 -16.49 -4.06 -6.52
CA TYR A 290 -17.25 -5.30 -6.47
C TYR A 290 -16.29 -6.48 -6.55
N ARG A 291 -16.78 -7.67 -6.21
CA ARG A 291 -16.09 -8.95 -6.41
C ARG A 291 -16.81 -9.78 -7.45
N VAL A 292 -16.07 -10.30 -8.42
CA VAL A 292 -16.57 -11.26 -9.41
C VAL A 292 -16.15 -12.65 -8.96
N ASN A 293 -17.09 -13.41 -8.45
CA ASN A 293 -16.90 -14.77 -7.99
C ASN A 293 -17.35 -15.74 -9.07
N THR A 294 -16.41 -16.54 -9.57
CA THR A 294 -16.63 -17.49 -10.66
C THR A 294 -16.46 -18.91 -10.14
N LEU A 295 -17.53 -19.69 -10.15
CA LEU A 295 -17.62 -21.07 -9.69
C LEU A 295 -17.75 -22.02 -10.87
N VAL A 296 -16.87 -23.02 -10.93
CA VAL A 296 -16.90 -24.10 -11.91
C VAL A 296 -17.54 -25.32 -11.27
N MET A 297 -18.57 -25.83 -11.91
CA MET A 297 -19.28 -27.06 -11.52
C MET A 297 -19.05 -28.18 -12.53
N ASN A 298 -18.85 -29.39 -12.04
CA ASN A 298 -18.89 -30.62 -12.84
C ASN A 298 -20.16 -31.37 -12.46
N GLY A 299 -21.22 -31.24 -13.28
CA GLY A 299 -22.57 -31.60 -12.86
C GLY A 299 -23.03 -30.77 -11.66
N ASP A 300 -23.33 -31.43 -10.54
CA ASP A 300 -23.75 -30.79 -9.29
C ASP A 300 -22.58 -30.52 -8.31
N GLU A 301 -21.37 -30.95 -8.64
CA GLU A 301 -20.18 -30.78 -7.78
C GLU A 301 -19.45 -29.47 -8.10
N ALA A 302 -19.21 -28.63 -7.08
CA ALA A 302 -18.35 -27.46 -7.20
C ALA A 302 -16.88 -27.90 -7.16
N VAL A 303 -16.16 -27.71 -8.26
CA VAL A 303 -14.81 -28.24 -8.42
C VAL A 303 -13.72 -27.19 -8.42
N ASP A 304 -14.05 -25.95 -8.85
CA ASP A 304 -13.11 -24.85 -8.87
C ASP A 304 -13.79 -23.51 -8.62
N GLN A 305 -13.07 -22.57 -8.00
CA GLN A 305 -13.56 -21.21 -7.76
C GLN A 305 -12.42 -20.21 -7.86
N VAL A 306 -12.67 -19.12 -8.58
CA VAL A 306 -11.77 -17.96 -8.65
C VAL A 306 -12.52 -16.68 -8.36
N GLU A 307 -11.84 -15.70 -7.80
CA GLU A 307 -12.39 -14.38 -7.50
C GLU A 307 -11.51 -13.28 -8.11
N ASN A 308 -12.15 -12.24 -8.64
CA ASN A 308 -11.47 -11.10 -9.24
C ASN A 308 -12.10 -9.80 -8.76
N PRO A 309 -11.33 -8.71 -8.58
CA PRO A 309 -11.88 -7.40 -8.33
C PRO A 309 -12.62 -6.86 -9.55
N LEU A 310 -13.61 -6.01 -9.32
CA LEU A 310 -14.31 -5.26 -10.36
C LEU A 310 -14.56 -3.83 -9.88
N GLY A 311 -13.81 -2.88 -10.40
CA GLY A 311 -14.11 -1.45 -10.31
C GLY A 311 -14.79 -0.99 -11.60
N ILE A 312 -16.07 -0.68 -11.51
CA ILE A 312 -16.87 -0.24 -12.67
C ILE A 312 -16.51 1.20 -13.00
N ARG A 313 -15.94 1.43 -14.15
CA ARG A 313 -15.50 2.76 -14.60
C ARG A 313 -15.45 2.86 -16.11
N LYS A 314 -15.45 4.12 -16.60
CA LYS A 314 -15.20 4.46 -18.01
C LYS A 314 -14.10 5.51 -18.10
N ILE A 315 -13.05 5.21 -18.86
CA ILE A 315 -12.00 6.16 -19.22
C ILE A 315 -12.24 6.61 -20.65
N GLU A 316 -12.21 7.92 -20.88
CA GLU A 316 -12.35 8.54 -22.19
C GLU A 316 -11.20 9.52 -22.42
N LEU A 317 -10.58 9.41 -23.57
CA LEU A 317 -9.55 10.32 -24.04
C LEU A 317 -10.16 11.14 -25.19
N ILE A 318 -10.29 12.45 -25.01
CA ILE A 318 -10.98 13.32 -25.96
C ILE A 318 -10.02 14.45 -26.37
N ASP A 319 -9.71 14.49 -27.66
CA ASP A 319 -8.86 15.54 -28.19
C ASP A 319 -9.48 16.91 -27.96
N GLY A 320 -8.70 17.84 -27.42
CA GLY A 320 -9.15 19.18 -27.03
C GLY A 320 -9.91 19.25 -25.69
N GLU A 321 -10.21 18.10 -25.04
CA GLU A 321 -10.90 18.06 -23.74
C GLU A 321 -10.11 17.31 -22.66
N GLY A 322 -9.15 16.47 -23.05
CA GLY A 322 -8.30 15.72 -22.14
C GLY A 322 -8.85 14.36 -21.72
N LEU A 323 -8.59 13.97 -20.47
CA LEU A 323 -9.05 12.72 -19.86
C LEU A 323 -10.35 12.94 -19.10
N ARG A 324 -11.31 12.04 -19.33
CA ARG A 324 -12.51 11.95 -18.50
C ARG A 324 -12.60 10.59 -17.83
N LEU A 325 -13.01 10.59 -16.58
CA LEU A 325 -13.34 9.38 -15.83
C LEU A 325 -14.82 9.43 -15.44
N ASN A 326 -15.58 8.43 -15.88
CA ASN A 326 -17.03 8.35 -15.64
C ASN A 326 -17.80 9.60 -16.16
N GLY A 327 -17.30 10.19 -17.24
CA GLY A 327 -17.85 11.40 -17.84
C GLY A 327 -17.33 12.72 -17.25
N GLU A 328 -16.67 12.70 -16.09
CA GLU A 328 -16.13 13.91 -15.46
C GLU A 328 -14.66 14.14 -15.85
N PRO A 329 -14.26 15.40 -16.11
CA PRO A 329 -12.86 15.74 -16.39
C PRO A 329 -11.94 15.32 -15.22
N LEU A 330 -10.80 14.75 -15.52
CA LEU A 330 -9.82 14.36 -14.53
C LEU A 330 -8.40 14.75 -14.96
N GLU A 331 -7.75 15.57 -14.15
CA GLU A 331 -6.32 15.85 -14.28
C GLU A 331 -5.52 14.84 -13.45
N LEU A 332 -4.46 14.29 -14.03
CA LEU A 332 -3.59 13.32 -13.38
C LEU A 332 -2.38 14.03 -12.76
N ILE A 333 -2.27 13.99 -11.45
CA ILE A 333 -1.10 14.51 -10.73
C ILE A 333 -0.55 13.42 -9.82
N GLY A 334 0.72 13.09 -10.02
CA GLY A 334 1.34 12.01 -9.25
C GLY A 334 2.85 11.94 -9.39
N ALA A 335 3.37 10.75 -9.16
CA ALA A 335 4.81 10.51 -9.16
C ALA A 335 5.16 9.13 -9.72
N ASN A 336 6.43 8.98 -10.10
CA ASN A 336 7.00 7.69 -10.47
C ASN A 336 7.39 6.90 -9.23
N ARG A 337 7.28 5.58 -9.29
CA ARG A 337 7.69 4.67 -8.22
C ARG A 337 8.68 3.63 -8.72
N HIS A 338 9.81 3.49 -8.02
CA HIS A 338 10.57 2.25 -7.95
C HIS A 338 10.17 1.48 -6.69
N GLN A 339 10.04 0.14 -6.77
CA GLN A 339 9.50 -0.66 -5.67
C GLN A 339 10.52 -0.95 -4.55
N ALA A 340 11.81 -0.79 -4.80
CA ALA A 340 12.87 -1.16 -3.86
C ALA A 340 12.79 -0.42 -2.51
N TYR A 341 13.12 -1.15 -1.44
CA TYR A 341 13.27 -0.64 -0.08
C TYR A 341 14.73 -0.74 0.38
N PRO A 342 15.11 0.04 1.41
CA PRO A 342 16.45 -0.05 1.99
C PRO A 342 16.81 -1.49 2.34
N PHE A 343 18.03 -1.91 2.00
CA PHE A 343 18.66 -3.21 2.29
C PHE A 343 18.02 -4.40 1.58
N VAL A 344 16.70 -4.54 1.61
CA VAL A 344 15.98 -5.70 1.02
C VAL A 344 15.80 -5.60 -0.51
N GLY A 345 16.10 -4.44 -1.10
CA GLY A 345 15.87 -4.23 -2.53
C GLY A 345 14.43 -4.48 -2.92
N ASP A 346 14.20 -5.31 -3.95
CA ASP A 346 12.87 -5.66 -4.43
C ASP A 346 12.17 -6.78 -3.62
N ALA A 347 12.89 -7.40 -2.66
CA ALA A 347 12.30 -8.43 -1.79
C ALA A 347 11.42 -7.80 -0.69
N VAL A 348 10.35 -7.17 -1.11
CA VAL A 348 9.45 -6.34 -0.30
C VAL A 348 8.17 -7.10 0.03
N PRO A 349 7.77 -7.21 1.31
CA PRO A 349 6.50 -7.85 1.66
C PRO A 349 5.30 -6.98 1.26
N ASN A 350 4.15 -7.62 1.06
CA ASN A 350 2.90 -7.00 0.59
C ASN A 350 2.47 -5.78 1.42
N SER A 351 2.69 -5.81 2.73
CA SER A 351 2.37 -4.69 3.64
C SER A 351 3.10 -3.40 3.28
N LEU A 352 4.36 -3.48 2.83
CA LEU A 352 5.12 -2.29 2.43
C LEU A 352 4.75 -1.79 1.04
N HIS A 353 4.30 -2.66 0.14
CA HIS A 353 3.71 -2.24 -1.14
C HIS A 353 2.43 -1.44 -0.91
N TRP A 354 1.55 -1.90 -0.03
CA TRP A 354 0.35 -1.19 0.37
C TRP A 354 0.68 0.17 1.02
N LYS A 355 1.69 0.19 1.89
CA LYS A 355 2.16 1.42 2.53
C LYS A 355 2.62 2.48 1.52
N ASP A 356 3.34 2.10 0.47
CA ASP A 356 3.75 3.04 -0.57
C ASP A 356 2.52 3.65 -1.28
N ALA A 357 1.53 2.83 -1.66
CA ALA A 357 0.29 3.32 -2.26
C ALA A 357 -0.47 4.28 -1.33
N TYR A 358 -0.53 3.94 -0.04
CA TYR A 358 -1.13 4.80 0.98
C TYR A 358 -0.43 6.16 1.08
N GLN A 359 0.92 6.19 1.05
CA GLN A 359 1.69 7.44 1.07
C GLN A 359 1.44 8.30 -0.19
N PHE A 360 1.22 7.68 -1.35
CA PHE A 360 0.79 8.42 -2.54
C PHE A 360 -0.56 9.12 -2.33
N LYS A 361 -1.52 8.42 -1.73
CA LYS A 361 -2.82 9.03 -1.39
C LYS A 361 -2.68 10.15 -0.37
N GLN A 362 -1.85 9.98 0.66
CA GLN A 362 -1.58 11.03 1.64
C GLN A 362 -0.95 12.28 1.02
N ALA A 363 -0.20 12.15 -0.07
CA ALA A 363 0.29 13.30 -0.84
C ALA A 363 -0.81 13.99 -1.66
N GLY A 364 -2.01 13.38 -1.78
CA GLY A 364 -3.10 13.83 -2.65
C GLY A 364 -2.98 13.33 -4.09
N PHE A 365 -2.01 12.48 -4.41
CA PHE A 365 -1.83 11.95 -5.76
C PHE A 365 -3.01 11.07 -6.18
N ASN A 366 -3.34 11.13 -7.47
CA ASN A 366 -4.36 10.28 -8.09
C ASN A 366 -3.79 9.37 -9.19
N VAL A 367 -2.49 9.46 -9.47
CA VAL A 367 -1.81 8.60 -10.44
C VAL A 367 -0.41 8.23 -9.97
N VAL A 368 0.01 7.01 -10.32
CA VAL A 368 1.38 6.52 -10.16
C VAL A 368 1.86 5.88 -11.47
N ARG A 369 3.08 6.21 -11.88
CA ARG A 369 3.76 5.49 -12.96
C ARG A 369 4.73 4.47 -12.36
N LEU A 370 4.59 3.22 -12.79
CA LEU A 370 5.43 2.11 -12.34
C LEU A 370 6.71 2.09 -13.16
N ALA A 371 7.77 2.65 -12.60
CA ALA A 371 9.04 2.76 -13.28
C ALA A 371 9.95 1.57 -12.89
N HIS A 372 10.54 0.85 -13.80
CA HIS A 372 10.31 0.79 -15.27
C HIS A 372 10.05 -0.67 -15.65
N TYR A 373 9.17 -1.33 -14.92
CA TYR A 373 8.85 -2.76 -14.98
C TYR A 373 7.53 -3.05 -14.24
N PRO A 374 6.90 -4.20 -14.48
CA PRO A 374 5.69 -4.62 -13.74
C PRO A 374 5.98 -4.73 -12.24
N HIS A 375 5.20 -4.00 -11.43
CA HIS A 375 5.34 -4.07 -9.98
C HIS A 375 4.57 -5.25 -9.38
N ASP A 376 4.69 -5.43 -8.08
CA ASP A 376 4.03 -6.49 -7.33
C ASP A 376 2.51 -6.37 -7.37
N ASN A 377 1.79 -7.50 -7.43
CA ASN A 377 0.32 -7.53 -7.45
C ASN A 377 -0.28 -6.77 -6.27
N SER A 378 0.29 -6.91 -5.08
CA SER A 378 -0.20 -6.25 -3.87
C SER A 378 -0.16 -4.71 -3.95
N PHE A 379 0.75 -4.15 -4.77
CA PHE A 379 0.74 -2.70 -5.01
C PHE A 379 -0.43 -2.27 -5.89
N LEU A 380 -0.76 -3.05 -6.93
CA LEU A 380 -1.91 -2.76 -7.79
C LEU A 380 -3.22 -2.96 -7.05
N GLU A 381 -3.33 -4.01 -6.23
CA GLU A 381 -4.46 -4.22 -5.33
C GLU A 381 -4.65 -3.01 -4.40
N ALA A 382 -3.56 -2.51 -3.80
CA ALA A 382 -3.61 -1.29 -2.99
C ALA A 382 -4.04 -0.05 -3.81
N CYS A 383 -3.61 0.06 -5.06
CA CYS A 383 -4.05 1.15 -5.94
C CYS A 383 -5.54 1.05 -6.27
N ASP A 384 -6.08 -0.16 -6.47
CA ASP A 384 -7.51 -0.39 -6.67
C ASP A 384 -8.32 0.05 -5.46
N GLU A 385 -7.87 -0.33 -4.26
CA GLU A 385 -8.52 -0.03 -2.98
C GLU A 385 -8.48 1.45 -2.61
N LEU A 386 -7.33 2.10 -2.85
CA LEU A 386 -7.07 3.47 -2.44
C LEU A 386 -7.47 4.50 -3.51
N GLY A 387 -7.79 4.06 -4.72
CA GLY A 387 -8.17 4.96 -5.81
C GLY A 387 -6.96 5.69 -6.41
N LEU A 388 -5.92 4.94 -6.80
CA LEU A 388 -4.79 5.44 -7.57
C LEU A 388 -4.87 4.92 -8.99
N LEU A 389 -4.79 5.78 -9.99
CA LEU A 389 -4.62 5.34 -11.37
C LEU A 389 -3.18 4.92 -11.61
N VAL A 390 -2.99 3.87 -12.41
CA VAL A 390 -1.69 3.26 -12.67
C VAL A 390 -1.33 3.36 -14.14
N TYR A 391 -0.17 3.92 -14.43
CA TYR A 391 0.52 3.80 -15.70
C TYR A 391 1.53 2.67 -15.56
N GLU A 392 1.29 1.54 -16.21
CA GLU A 392 2.14 0.36 -16.08
C GLU A 392 2.99 0.15 -17.31
N GLU A 393 4.26 -0.22 -17.10
CA GLU A 393 5.27 -0.37 -18.15
C GLU A 393 5.88 -1.77 -18.18
N PRO A 394 6.17 -2.31 -19.40
CA PRO A 394 6.97 -3.51 -19.53
C PRO A 394 8.45 -3.23 -19.23
N PRO A 395 9.27 -4.26 -18.95
CA PRO A 395 10.67 -4.07 -18.55
C PRO A 395 11.58 -3.72 -19.74
N THR A 396 11.46 -2.51 -20.29
CA THR A 396 12.25 -2.04 -21.46
C THR A 396 13.45 -1.18 -21.09
N TRP A 397 13.45 -0.53 -19.94
CA TRP A 397 14.51 0.39 -19.57
C TRP A 397 15.62 -0.35 -18.82
N ILE A 398 16.89 -0.20 -19.20
CA ILE A 398 17.44 0.76 -20.18
C ILE A 398 18.07 0.04 -21.36
N GLY A 399 18.25 -1.27 -21.31
CA GLY A 399 18.93 -2.06 -22.31
C GLY A 399 18.14 -2.26 -23.61
N ILE A 400 18.87 -2.61 -24.66
CA ILE A 400 18.31 -3.17 -25.90
C ILE A 400 19.14 -4.39 -26.27
N GLY A 401 18.46 -5.50 -26.58
CA GLY A 401 19.07 -6.75 -27.01
C GLY A 401 18.80 -7.10 -28.45
N ASN A 402 18.94 -8.39 -28.78
CA ASN A 402 18.68 -8.99 -30.08
C ASN A 402 17.21 -9.38 -30.29
N GLU A 403 16.85 -10.10 -31.37
CA GLU A 403 15.48 -10.55 -31.62
C GLU A 403 14.92 -11.46 -30.52
N VAL A 404 15.75 -12.30 -29.91
CA VAL A 404 15.33 -13.15 -28.78
C VAL A 404 14.93 -12.30 -27.57
N TRP A 405 15.66 -11.20 -27.34
CA TRP A 405 15.32 -10.22 -26.32
C TRP A 405 13.98 -9.54 -26.63
N PHE A 406 13.73 -9.18 -27.89
CA PHE A 406 12.45 -8.59 -28.31
C PHE A 406 11.29 -9.58 -28.17
N ASP A 407 11.45 -10.85 -28.49
CA ASP A 407 10.46 -11.89 -28.31
C ASP A 407 10.10 -12.07 -26.83
N ARG A 408 11.11 -12.09 -25.97
CA ARG A 408 10.91 -12.16 -24.52
C ARG A 408 10.23 -10.91 -23.95
N LEU A 409 10.60 -9.74 -24.46
CA LEU A 409 9.97 -8.49 -24.05
C LEU A 409 8.49 -8.45 -24.42
N GLU A 410 8.13 -8.90 -25.63
CA GLU A 410 6.73 -9.00 -26.04
C GLU A 410 5.98 -9.99 -25.17
N GLU A 411 6.51 -11.18 -24.91
CA GLU A 411 5.86 -12.15 -24.03
C GLU A 411 5.76 -11.62 -22.59
N ALA A 412 6.76 -10.94 -22.05
CA ALA A 412 6.69 -10.29 -20.74
C ALA A 412 5.60 -9.20 -20.72
N THR A 413 5.44 -8.44 -21.81
CA THR A 413 4.36 -7.45 -21.95
C THR A 413 2.99 -8.11 -21.95
N ARG A 414 2.81 -9.19 -22.70
CA ARG A 414 1.56 -9.97 -22.75
C ARG A 414 1.21 -10.55 -21.39
N ARG A 415 2.17 -11.13 -20.65
CA ARG A 415 1.99 -11.67 -19.31
C ARG A 415 1.61 -10.58 -18.30
N MET A 416 2.28 -9.43 -18.35
CA MET A 416 1.95 -8.27 -17.54
C MET A 416 0.48 -7.88 -17.71
N ILE A 417 0.04 -7.69 -18.95
CA ILE A 417 -1.33 -7.28 -19.26
C ILE A 417 -2.34 -8.34 -18.82
N ARG A 418 -2.13 -9.61 -19.17
CA ARG A 418 -3.02 -10.72 -18.78
C ARG A 418 -3.17 -10.81 -17.26
N ASN A 419 -2.08 -10.60 -16.52
CA ASN A 419 -2.07 -10.61 -15.05
C ASN A 419 -2.86 -9.43 -14.47
N HIS A 420 -2.71 -8.23 -15.04
CA HIS A 420 -3.21 -7.00 -14.43
C HIS A 420 -4.45 -6.38 -15.12
N ARG A 421 -4.96 -6.95 -16.22
CA ARG A 421 -6.08 -6.37 -16.98
C ARG A 421 -7.42 -6.30 -16.23
N ASN A 422 -7.55 -6.97 -15.08
CA ASN A 422 -8.74 -6.86 -14.23
C ASN A 422 -8.62 -5.75 -13.16
N HIS A 423 -7.43 -5.15 -12.96
CA HIS A 423 -7.26 -4.04 -12.03
C HIS A 423 -7.91 -2.76 -12.57
N PRO A 424 -8.91 -2.20 -11.88
CA PRO A 424 -9.52 -0.93 -12.32
C PRO A 424 -8.57 0.25 -12.20
N SER A 425 -7.55 0.18 -11.38
CA SER A 425 -6.53 1.23 -11.26
C SER A 425 -5.72 1.41 -12.54
N VAL A 426 -5.39 0.37 -13.28
CA VAL A 426 -4.60 0.49 -14.51
C VAL A 426 -5.37 1.25 -15.57
N PHE A 427 -4.87 2.43 -15.97
CA PHE A 427 -5.52 3.27 -16.96
C PHE A 427 -4.86 3.22 -18.34
N THR A 428 -3.56 2.90 -18.42
CA THR A 428 -2.83 2.81 -19.69
C THR A 428 -1.70 1.78 -19.62
N TRP A 429 -1.42 1.17 -20.75
CA TRP A 429 -0.30 0.25 -20.95
C TRP A 429 0.85 0.96 -21.67
N GLY A 430 2.04 0.97 -21.07
CA GLY A 430 3.24 1.46 -21.71
C GLY A 430 3.71 0.52 -22.85
N ALA A 431 4.02 1.09 -24.01
CA ALA A 431 4.54 0.34 -25.16
C ALA A 431 6.06 0.52 -25.36
N ALA A 432 6.68 1.43 -24.63
CA ALA A 432 8.13 1.63 -24.57
C ALA A 432 8.48 2.61 -23.46
N ILE A 433 9.74 2.64 -23.07
CA ILE A 433 10.28 3.55 -22.08
C ILE A 433 11.39 4.40 -22.68
N ASN A 434 11.35 5.72 -22.39
CA ASN A 434 12.42 6.65 -22.76
C ASN A 434 12.88 6.51 -24.22
N HIS A 435 11.94 6.40 -25.13
CA HIS A 435 12.14 6.24 -26.58
C HIS A 435 12.94 4.98 -26.99
N ARG A 436 13.08 4.04 -26.10
CA ARG A 436 13.76 2.75 -26.36
C ARG A 436 12.76 1.60 -26.38
N GLY A 437 13.01 0.64 -27.24
CA GLY A 437 12.17 -0.53 -27.40
C GLY A 437 11.30 -0.50 -28.68
N PRO A 438 10.67 -1.61 -29.00
CA PRO A 438 9.89 -1.79 -30.22
C PRO A 438 8.45 -1.31 -30.02
N VAL A 439 8.21 0.00 -29.99
CA VAL A 439 6.92 0.64 -29.67
C VAL A 439 5.75 0.03 -30.43
N GLU A 440 5.88 -0.11 -31.74
CA GLU A 440 4.81 -0.66 -32.59
C GLU A 440 4.46 -2.10 -32.21
N ARG A 441 5.46 -2.93 -32.00
CA ARG A 441 5.30 -4.34 -31.60
C ARG A 441 4.59 -4.46 -30.26
N LEU A 442 4.98 -3.67 -29.26
CA LEU A 442 4.37 -3.70 -27.93
C LEU A 442 2.99 -3.05 -27.91
N HIS A 443 2.74 -2.03 -28.72
CA HIS A 443 1.40 -1.46 -28.89
C HIS A 443 0.41 -2.51 -29.39
N TYR A 444 0.73 -3.23 -30.46
CA TYR A 444 -0.17 -4.28 -30.98
C TYR A 444 -0.33 -5.43 -29.99
N ALA A 445 0.73 -5.86 -29.33
CA ALA A 445 0.65 -6.88 -28.31
C ALA A 445 -0.31 -6.44 -27.17
N ALA A 446 -0.22 -5.19 -26.73
CA ALA A 446 -1.10 -4.66 -25.70
C ALA A 446 -2.57 -4.60 -26.15
N LYS A 447 -2.83 -4.10 -27.36
CA LYS A 447 -4.20 -4.02 -27.91
C LYS A 447 -4.82 -5.38 -28.17
N GLU A 448 -4.02 -6.40 -28.47
CA GLU A 448 -4.49 -7.77 -28.63
C GLU A 448 -4.88 -8.39 -27.29
N GLU A 449 -4.17 -8.11 -26.21
CA GLU A 449 -4.46 -8.64 -24.86
C GLU A 449 -5.56 -7.86 -24.15
N ASP A 450 -5.59 -6.53 -24.34
CA ASP A 450 -6.59 -5.64 -23.76
C ASP A 450 -6.93 -4.47 -24.70
N PRO A 451 -7.96 -4.62 -25.53
CA PRO A 451 -8.41 -3.56 -26.44
C PRO A 451 -9.12 -2.41 -25.72
N THR A 452 -9.42 -2.54 -24.43
CA THR A 452 -10.25 -1.57 -23.69
C THR A 452 -9.48 -0.40 -23.12
N ARG A 453 -8.16 -0.56 -22.91
CA ARG A 453 -7.31 0.49 -22.37
C ARG A 453 -6.46 1.15 -23.45
N PRO A 454 -6.15 2.44 -23.28
CA PRO A 454 -5.19 3.13 -24.13
C PRO A 454 -3.79 2.57 -23.94
N THR A 455 -2.95 2.77 -24.96
CA THR A 455 -1.51 2.57 -24.88
C THR A 455 -0.80 3.91 -24.86
N SER A 456 0.39 3.92 -24.31
CA SER A 456 1.24 5.09 -24.25
C SER A 456 2.66 4.77 -24.66
N SER A 457 3.31 5.73 -25.30
CA SER A 457 4.75 5.65 -25.54
C SER A 457 5.41 6.90 -24.97
N ASN A 458 6.46 6.71 -24.19
CA ASN A 458 7.22 7.82 -23.72
C ASN A 458 8.43 8.11 -24.63
N GLY A 459 8.73 9.41 -24.74
CA GLY A 459 9.81 9.92 -25.53
C GLY A 459 10.52 11.04 -24.79
N SER A 460 11.80 11.17 -25.12
CA SER A 460 12.59 12.31 -24.69
C SER A 460 12.55 13.37 -25.79
N PRO A 461 12.04 14.58 -25.52
CA PRO A 461 11.98 15.63 -26.53
C PRO A 461 13.33 16.00 -27.15
N TRP A 462 14.42 15.70 -26.46
CA TRP A 462 15.78 16.02 -26.92
C TRP A 462 16.48 14.87 -27.66
N THR A 463 16.05 13.63 -27.50
CA THR A 463 16.71 12.47 -28.12
C THR A 463 15.76 11.44 -28.71
N GLY A 464 14.47 11.53 -28.42
CA GLY A 464 13.47 10.57 -28.87
C GLY A 464 12.39 11.18 -29.76
N PRO A 465 11.34 10.40 -30.03
CA PRO A 465 10.19 10.88 -30.79
C PRO A 465 9.49 12.03 -30.07
N ARG A 466 8.91 12.94 -30.86
CA ARG A 466 8.14 14.10 -30.33
C ARG A 466 6.64 13.90 -30.46
N SER A 467 6.22 12.66 -30.59
CA SER A 467 4.82 12.24 -30.69
C SER A 467 4.67 10.80 -30.22
N SER A 468 3.44 10.40 -29.93
CA SER A 468 3.09 9.02 -29.54
C SER A 468 3.38 8.00 -30.67
N GLY A 469 3.45 8.47 -31.93
CA GLY A 469 3.50 7.61 -33.09
C GLY A 469 2.18 6.84 -33.27
N ILE A 470 2.17 5.57 -32.88
CA ILE A 470 0.99 4.71 -33.00
C ILE A 470 0.16 4.62 -31.71
N CYS A 471 0.71 5.01 -30.58
CA CYS A 471 0.03 4.91 -29.28
C CYS A 471 -1.03 6.00 -29.09
N ASP A 472 -1.97 5.76 -28.18
CA ASP A 472 -3.07 6.68 -27.90
C ASP A 472 -2.64 7.92 -27.09
N ILE A 473 -1.55 7.80 -26.31
CA ILE A 473 -1.03 8.86 -25.45
C ILE A 473 0.46 9.07 -25.72
N TYR A 474 0.84 10.31 -25.98
CA TYR A 474 2.24 10.71 -25.93
C TYR A 474 2.68 10.97 -24.49
N ALA A 475 3.67 10.24 -24.00
CA ALA A 475 4.14 10.35 -22.62
C ALA A 475 5.61 10.83 -22.56
N PRO A 476 5.88 12.14 -22.80
CA PRO A 476 7.23 12.67 -22.77
C PRO A 476 7.82 12.68 -21.37
N MET A 477 9.16 12.55 -21.28
CA MET A 477 9.94 13.01 -20.12
C MET A 477 10.52 14.39 -20.46
N ASP A 478 10.39 15.33 -19.52
CA ASP A 478 10.91 16.69 -19.73
C ASP A 478 11.68 17.19 -18.50
N TYR A 479 12.99 17.33 -18.67
CA TYR A 479 13.90 17.92 -17.69
C TYR A 479 14.46 19.28 -18.12
N GLN A 480 14.01 19.83 -19.27
CA GLN A 480 14.58 21.01 -19.94
C GLN A 480 13.56 22.09 -20.31
N ASP A 481 12.34 22.01 -19.78
CA ASP A 481 11.26 22.99 -20.06
C ASP A 481 10.86 23.08 -21.55
N MET A 482 10.83 21.96 -22.22
CA MET A 482 10.42 21.89 -23.61
C MET A 482 8.97 22.33 -23.81
N PRO A 483 8.64 22.97 -24.95
CA PRO A 483 7.25 23.32 -25.25
C PRO A 483 6.34 22.10 -25.25
N ILE A 484 5.20 22.23 -24.60
CA ILE A 484 4.13 21.22 -24.61
C ILE A 484 3.56 21.13 -26.02
N THR A 485 3.35 19.91 -26.52
CA THR A 485 2.62 19.71 -27.77
C THR A 485 1.12 19.73 -27.53
N ASP A 486 0.40 20.48 -28.36
CA ASP A 486 -1.08 20.51 -28.39
C ASP A 486 -1.65 19.63 -29.50
N ARG A 487 -0.78 18.86 -30.20
CA ARG A 487 -1.19 18.07 -31.36
C ARG A 487 -1.83 16.75 -31.05
N GLU A 488 -1.67 16.27 -29.84
CA GLU A 488 -2.17 15.00 -29.35
C GLU A 488 -2.26 15.00 -27.83
N LEU A 489 -3.03 14.05 -27.27
CA LEU A 489 -3.11 13.85 -25.83
C LEU A 489 -1.76 13.44 -25.27
N SER A 490 -1.34 14.11 -24.20
CA SER A 490 -0.02 13.88 -23.62
C SER A 490 -0.05 13.81 -22.09
N PHE A 491 0.76 12.92 -21.55
CA PHE A 491 0.99 12.78 -20.10
C PHE A 491 2.49 12.99 -19.84
N LEU A 492 2.86 14.04 -19.10
CA LEU A 492 4.26 14.26 -18.71
C LEU A 492 4.68 13.18 -17.71
N CYS A 493 5.21 12.07 -18.24
CA CYS A 493 5.49 10.88 -17.44
C CYS A 493 6.69 11.03 -16.50
N GLU A 494 7.60 11.98 -16.80
CA GLU A 494 8.72 12.33 -15.92
C GLU A 494 9.05 13.81 -16.03
N HIS A 495 9.18 14.49 -14.89
CA HIS A 495 9.84 15.78 -14.81
C HIS A 495 10.79 15.84 -13.61
N GLY A 496 11.82 16.68 -13.69
CA GLY A 496 12.92 16.67 -12.75
C GLY A 496 12.75 17.57 -11.52
N SER A 497 13.49 17.22 -10.48
CA SER A 497 13.67 17.99 -9.25
C SER A 497 12.53 17.91 -8.23
N SER A 498 12.16 16.70 -7.87
CA SER A 498 11.11 16.43 -6.89
C SER A 498 11.29 17.10 -5.50
N ALA A 499 12.53 17.47 -5.11
CA ALA A 499 12.75 18.22 -3.87
C ALA A 499 12.51 19.73 -3.99
N ASN A 500 12.41 20.26 -5.22
CA ASN A 500 12.18 21.69 -5.45
C ASN A 500 10.68 21.99 -5.59
N ALA A 501 10.05 22.42 -4.51
CA ALA A 501 8.61 22.71 -4.50
C ALA A 501 8.21 23.78 -5.53
N ILE A 502 9.01 24.83 -5.73
CA ILE A 502 8.69 25.87 -6.73
C ILE A 502 8.72 25.28 -8.15
N ARG A 503 9.70 24.45 -8.45
CA ARG A 503 9.79 23.80 -9.75
C ARG A 503 8.60 22.86 -10.00
N ASN A 504 8.16 22.13 -8.98
CA ASN A 504 6.97 21.28 -9.09
C ASN A 504 5.70 22.11 -9.31
N GLN A 505 5.56 23.27 -8.66
CA GLN A 505 4.46 24.21 -8.92
C GLN A 505 4.44 24.69 -10.37
N VAL A 506 5.60 25.00 -10.93
CA VAL A 506 5.72 25.42 -12.35
C VAL A 506 5.28 24.29 -13.27
N GLU A 507 5.70 23.06 -13.05
CA GLU A 507 5.33 21.93 -13.91
C GLU A 507 3.83 21.60 -13.82
N VAL A 508 3.25 21.60 -12.63
CA VAL A 508 1.80 21.43 -12.46
C VAL A 508 1.05 22.60 -13.12
N SER A 509 1.51 23.83 -12.95
CA SER A 509 0.91 25.01 -13.63
C SER A 509 0.94 24.87 -15.14
N ARG A 510 2.08 24.44 -15.70
CA ARG A 510 2.24 24.22 -17.15
C ARG A 510 1.33 23.09 -17.65
N SER A 511 1.12 22.06 -16.87
CA SER A 511 0.21 20.95 -17.19
C SER A 511 -1.22 21.45 -17.43
N LYS A 512 -1.67 22.40 -16.63
CA LYS A 512 -3.03 22.95 -16.68
C LYS A 512 -3.28 23.94 -17.84
N VAL A 513 -2.25 24.28 -18.62
CA VAL A 513 -2.39 25.26 -19.74
C VAL A 513 -3.07 24.67 -20.96
N SER A 514 -2.78 23.40 -21.27
CA SER A 514 -3.32 22.74 -22.44
C SER A 514 -4.31 21.64 -22.07
N PRO A 515 -5.51 21.62 -22.64
CA PRO A 515 -6.47 20.55 -22.40
C PRO A 515 -5.98 19.19 -22.91
N ASN A 516 -5.02 19.14 -23.85
CA ASN A 516 -4.43 17.91 -24.33
C ASN A 516 -3.33 17.38 -23.41
N ARG A 517 -2.90 18.14 -22.40
CA ARG A 517 -2.04 17.65 -21.33
C ARG A 517 -2.89 17.04 -20.22
N ILE A 518 -3.01 15.71 -20.19
CA ILE A 518 -3.86 15.00 -19.23
C ILE A 518 -3.26 14.88 -17.83
N GLY A 519 -1.99 15.27 -17.65
CA GLY A 519 -1.36 15.31 -16.33
C GLY A 519 0.15 15.20 -16.32
N VAL A 520 0.69 15.06 -15.09
CA VAL A 520 2.13 15.03 -14.80
C VAL A 520 2.47 14.01 -13.73
N ALA A 521 3.67 13.40 -13.84
CA ALA A 521 4.28 12.58 -12.80
C ALA A 521 5.73 13.01 -12.53
N VAL A 522 6.02 13.38 -11.28
CA VAL A 522 7.37 13.80 -10.89
C VAL A 522 8.33 12.61 -10.80
N TRP A 523 9.58 12.77 -11.18
CA TRP A 523 10.65 11.82 -11.00
C TRP A 523 11.43 12.08 -9.71
N THR A 524 11.30 11.30 -8.64
CA THR A 524 10.38 10.20 -8.30
C THR A 524 9.76 10.46 -6.93
N ALA A 525 8.77 9.66 -6.51
CA ALA A 525 8.25 9.73 -5.15
C ALA A 525 9.33 9.42 -4.12
N HIS A 526 9.97 8.26 -4.23
CA HIS A 526 10.99 7.77 -3.33
C HIS A 526 12.37 7.78 -4.00
N ASP A 527 13.44 7.96 -3.23
CA ASP A 527 14.77 7.62 -3.70
C ASP A 527 14.86 6.10 -3.94
N TYR A 528 15.76 5.69 -4.79
CA TYR A 528 16.02 4.29 -5.16
C TYR A 528 17.49 4.08 -5.45
N GLN A 529 17.95 2.84 -5.31
CA GLN A 529 19.34 2.47 -5.57
C GLN A 529 19.62 2.39 -7.07
N THR A 530 20.71 3.02 -7.47
CA THR A 530 21.25 2.99 -8.84
C THR A 530 22.72 2.65 -8.81
N PHE A 531 23.31 2.34 -9.98
CA PHE A 531 24.74 2.12 -10.10
C PHE A 531 25.59 3.40 -10.01
N LYS A 532 24.97 4.56 -9.96
CA LYS A 532 25.67 5.83 -9.74
C LYS A 532 25.65 6.15 -8.25
N PRO A 533 26.79 6.52 -7.67
CA PRO A 533 26.82 6.96 -6.28
C PRO A 533 25.79 8.08 -6.07
N ARG A 534 24.88 7.88 -5.15
CA ARG A 534 23.90 8.87 -4.74
C ARG A 534 23.90 8.97 -3.23
N ASP A 535 23.82 10.19 -2.74
CA ASP A 535 23.54 10.42 -1.34
C ASP A 535 22.05 10.17 -1.09
N LEU A 536 21.71 8.93 -0.76
CA LEU A 536 20.33 8.51 -0.45
C LEU A 536 19.81 9.12 0.85
N PHE A 537 20.70 9.72 1.66
CA PHE A 537 20.32 10.44 2.88
C PHE A 537 20.05 11.92 2.63
N ALA A 538 20.67 12.53 1.62
CA ALA A 538 20.36 13.89 1.18
C ALA A 538 19.22 13.90 0.17
N SER A 539 18.13 13.22 0.48
CA SER A 539 17.00 12.98 -0.42
C SER A 539 16.60 14.21 -1.23
N ARG A 540 16.51 14.01 -2.52
CA ARG A 540 16.03 15.00 -3.50
C ARG A 540 14.66 14.65 -4.06
N ARG A 541 13.89 13.80 -3.35
CA ARG A 541 12.61 13.27 -3.78
C ARG A 541 11.49 13.78 -2.88
N ILE A 542 10.27 13.35 -3.13
CA ILE A 542 9.12 13.69 -2.28
C ILE A 542 9.28 13.02 -0.91
N PHE A 543 9.76 11.79 -0.92
CA PHE A 543 10.14 11.03 0.27
C PHE A 543 11.60 10.60 0.18
N SER A 544 12.25 10.46 1.31
CA SER A 544 13.57 9.82 1.39
C SER A 544 13.47 8.33 0.99
N PHE A 545 14.62 7.65 0.83
CA PHE A 545 14.64 6.21 0.62
C PHE A 545 13.97 5.42 1.75
N TYR A 546 13.98 5.96 2.95
CA TYR A 546 13.25 5.44 4.12
C TYR A 546 11.78 5.89 4.19
N ARG A 547 11.21 6.48 3.13
CA ARG A 547 9.82 6.97 3.09
C ARG A 547 9.53 8.09 4.12
N VAL A 548 10.55 8.84 4.54
CA VAL A 548 10.35 10.05 5.35
C VAL A 548 9.96 11.22 4.43
N PRO A 549 8.82 11.90 4.68
CA PRO A 549 8.38 13.01 3.84
C PRO A 549 9.38 14.18 3.83
N ASN A 550 9.61 14.76 2.68
CA ASN A 550 10.30 16.02 2.48
C ASN A 550 9.32 17.20 2.45
N PRO A 551 9.76 18.44 2.61
CA PRO A 551 8.85 19.60 2.61
C PRO A 551 7.96 19.71 1.38
N VAL A 552 8.39 19.24 0.22
CA VAL A 552 7.59 19.23 -1.02
C VAL A 552 6.34 18.35 -0.93
N PHE A 553 6.35 17.31 -0.12
CA PHE A 553 5.18 16.48 0.17
C PHE A 553 4.01 17.36 0.66
N TYR A 554 4.28 18.27 1.59
CA TYR A 554 3.27 19.16 2.17
C TYR A 554 2.76 20.21 1.17
N TRP A 555 3.57 20.57 0.16
CA TRP A 555 3.04 21.38 -0.93
C TRP A 555 2.03 20.59 -1.76
N TYR A 556 2.33 19.34 -2.14
CA TYR A 556 1.36 18.52 -2.85
C TYR A 556 0.06 18.32 -2.05
N GLN A 557 0.17 18.11 -0.74
CA GLN A 557 -1.02 18.08 0.11
C GLN A 557 -1.83 19.39 0.01
N SER A 558 -1.17 20.54 0.12
CA SER A 558 -1.87 21.82 0.02
C SER A 558 -2.47 22.10 -1.35
N GLU A 559 -1.91 21.54 -2.41
CA GLU A 559 -2.45 21.71 -3.76
C GLU A 559 -3.62 20.76 -4.07
N LEU A 560 -3.57 19.53 -3.54
CA LEU A 560 -4.40 18.44 -4.01
C LEU A 560 -5.48 17.97 -3.03
N LEU A 561 -5.34 18.29 -1.75
CA LEU A 561 -6.31 17.92 -0.74
C LEU A 561 -7.21 19.11 -0.38
N PRO A 562 -8.50 18.87 -0.15
CA PRO A 562 -9.46 19.96 0.10
C PRO A 562 -9.35 20.56 1.51
N GLU A 563 -8.75 19.81 2.44
CA GLU A 563 -8.66 20.20 3.84
C GLU A 563 -7.75 21.41 4.01
N PRO A 564 -8.19 22.46 4.75
CA PRO A 564 -7.35 23.62 5.01
C PRO A 564 -6.09 23.26 5.76
N MET A 565 -4.95 23.68 5.23
CA MET A 565 -3.66 23.39 5.85
C MET A 565 -2.67 24.55 5.78
N VAL A 566 -1.73 24.54 6.69
CA VAL A 566 -0.57 25.45 6.72
C VAL A 566 0.69 24.66 7.11
N TYR A 567 1.76 24.79 6.36
CA TYR A 567 3.04 24.17 6.65
C TYR A 567 4.20 25.14 6.41
N ILE A 568 5.00 25.42 7.45
CA ILE A 568 6.22 26.21 7.34
C ILE A 568 7.33 25.30 6.80
N ALA A 569 7.71 25.47 5.55
CA ALA A 569 8.72 24.64 4.91
C ALA A 569 10.13 24.92 5.42
N ASP A 570 10.89 23.87 5.75
CA ASP A 570 12.32 23.96 5.97
C ASP A 570 13.07 23.68 4.67
N LEU A 571 13.21 24.70 3.85
CA LEU A 571 13.99 24.59 2.62
C LEU A 571 15.46 24.84 2.91
N ARG A 572 16.18 23.86 3.44
CA ARG A 572 17.64 23.95 3.72
C ARG A 572 18.49 24.29 2.51
N ALA A 573 17.94 24.05 1.31
CA ALA A 573 18.55 24.38 0.03
C ALA A 573 18.26 25.81 -0.44
N SER A 574 17.49 26.61 0.31
CA SER A 574 17.28 28.02 -0.04
C SER A 574 18.59 28.78 0.04
N SER A 575 18.98 29.38 -1.07
CA SER A 575 20.14 30.28 -1.16
C SER A 575 19.93 31.58 -0.37
N SER A 576 18.73 31.80 0.16
CA SER A 576 18.38 33.02 0.93
C SER A 576 18.05 32.65 2.37
N PRO A 577 18.95 32.97 3.36
CA PRO A 577 18.70 32.74 4.78
C PRO A 577 17.66 33.69 5.39
N ARG A 578 16.93 34.47 4.57
CA ARG A 578 15.99 35.51 4.97
C ARG A 578 14.60 35.29 4.44
N GLU A 579 14.35 34.15 3.82
CA GLU A 579 13.04 33.82 3.26
C GLU A 579 12.46 32.60 3.98
N VAL A 580 11.18 32.68 4.34
CA VAL A 580 10.39 31.56 4.87
C VAL A 580 9.30 31.28 3.86
N ILE A 581 9.23 30.02 3.40
CA ILE A 581 8.18 29.55 2.50
C ILE A 581 7.15 28.80 3.34
N VAL A 582 5.89 29.10 3.08
CA VAL A 582 4.75 28.42 3.70
C VAL A 582 3.88 27.80 2.59
N PHE A 583 3.52 26.54 2.76
CA PHE A 583 2.55 25.84 1.91
C PHE A 583 1.20 25.88 2.59
N SER A 584 0.17 26.22 1.84
CA SER A 584 -1.20 26.31 2.36
C SER A 584 -2.21 26.41 1.23
N ASN A 585 -3.38 25.81 1.42
CA ASN A 585 -4.57 25.98 0.59
C ASN A 585 -5.52 27.07 1.14
N CYS A 586 -5.11 27.80 2.18
CA CYS A 586 -5.88 28.91 2.72
C CYS A 586 -5.81 30.15 1.80
N GLN A 587 -6.83 31.03 1.86
CA GLN A 587 -6.90 32.26 1.08
C GLN A 587 -5.82 33.27 1.47
N GLU A 588 -5.44 33.31 2.76
CA GLU A 588 -4.41 34.17 3.30
C GLU A 588 -3.62 33.43 4.37
N VAL A 589 -2.35 33.76 4.51
CA VAL A 589 -1.49 33.29 5.61
C VAL A 589 -0.89 34.47 6.34
N ALA A 590 -0.93 34.45 7.68
CA ALA A 590 -0.20 35.36 8.56
C ALA A 590 0.98 34.64 9.19
N LEU A 591 2.20 35.16 9.00
CA LEU A 591 3.43 34.64 9.63
C LEU A 591 3.78 35.49 10.84
N TYR A 592 4.09 34.83 11.96
CA TYR A 592 4.59 35.45 13.18
C TYR A 592 6.02 34.97 13.48
N ASN A 593 6.85 35.84 14.05
CA ASN A 593 8.17 35.48 14.56
C ASN A 593 8.26 35.91 16.03
N ASN A 594 8.42 34.95 16.93
CA ASN A 594 8.38 35.17 18.39
C ASN A 594 7.11 35.93 18.84
N GLY A 595 5.95 35.53 18.33
CA GLY A 595 4.65 36.14 18.62
C GLY A 595 4.39 37.51 17.97
N LYS A 596 5.34 38.03 17.21
CA LYS A 596 5.18 39.30 16.50
C LYS A 596 4.87 39.07 15.04
N LEU A 597 3.76 39.65 14.57
CA LEU A 597 3.35 39.57 13.17
C LEU A 597 4.46 40.09 12.24
N VAL A 598 4.86 39.24 11.29
CA VAL A 598 5.78 39.58 10.20
C VAL A 598 4.98 40.19 9.05
N ALA A 599 4.04 39.44 8.52
CA ALA A 599 3.11 39.86 7.46
C ALA A 599 1.89 38.95 7.44
N ARG A 600 0.80 39.44 6.86
CA ARG A 600 -0.36 38.65 6.39
C ARG A 600 -0.52 38.90 4.91
N GLN A 601 -0.57 37.86 4.10
CA GLN A 601 -0.58 38.01 2.65
C GLN A 601 -1.34 36.88 1.96
N VAL A 602 -1.67 37.07 0.68
CA VAL A 602 -2.24 36.07 -0.22
C VAL A 602 -1.12 35.23 -0.84
N PRO A 603 -1.42 34.08 -1.50
CA PRO A 603 -0.43 33.26 -2.18
C PRO A 603 0.38 34.01 -3.24
N ASP A 604 1.64 33.62 -3.42
CA ASP A 604 2.50 34.17 -4.47
C ASP A 604 1.95 33.76 -5.85
N ARG A 605 1.62 34.74 -6.69
CA ARG A 605 1.22 34.49 -8.05
C ARG A 605 2.16 35.19 -9.01
N ASP A 606 2.87 34.41 -9.77
CA ASP A 606 3.71 34.88 -10.89
C ASP A 606 3.30 34.19 -12.19
N PRO A 607 3.81 34.62 -13.34
CA PRO A 607 3.40 34.08 -14.65
C PRO A 607 3.62 32.57 -14.81
N GLU A 608 4.59 32.00 -14.11
CA GLU A 608 4.92 30.57 -14.24
C GLU A 608 4.01 29.68 -13.37
N ARG A 609 3.40 30.26 -12.32
CA ARG A 609 2.55 29.52 -11.34
C ARG A 609 1.08 29.97 -11.36
N LEU A 610 0.61 30.54 -12.47
CA LEU A 610 -0.75 31.08 -12.57
C LEU A 610 -1.85 30.02 -12.43
N HIS A 611 -1.57 28.78 -12.83
CA HIS A 611 -2.59 27.75 -12.96
C HIS A 611 -2.57 26.72 -11.81
N VAL A 612 -1.64 26.83 -10.84
CA VAL A 612 -1.79 26.07 -9.59
C VAL A 612 -2.85 26.74 -8.71
N ASP A 613 -3.64 25.92 -8.04
CA ASP A 613 -4.73 26.42 -7.20
C ASP A 613 -4.17 27.08 -5.94
N HIS A 614 -3.14 26.45 -5.35
CA HIS A 614 -2.52 26.84 -4.08
C HIS A 614 -1.00 27.07 -4.19
N PRO A 615 -0.56 28.19 -4.84
CA PRO A 615 0.84 28.55 -4.84
C PRO A 615 1.37 28.79 -3.42
N SER A 616 2.66 28.59 -3.21
CA SER A 616 3.30 28.88 -1.94
C SER A 616 3.20 30.35 -1.52
N PHE A 617 3.47 30.61 -0.25
CA PHE A 617 3.60 31.96 0.34
C PHE A 617 5.07 32.20 0.71
N SER A 618 5.65 33.30 0.25
CA SER A 618 7.04 33.70 0.54
C SER A 618 7.11 34.89 1.47
N PHE A 619 7.72 34.72 2.64
CA PHE A 619 7.86 35.75 3.64
C PHE A 619 9.32 36.15 3.79
N ALA A 620 9.64 37.44 3.57
CA ALA A 620 10.97 37.99 3.84
C ALA A 620 11.15 38.35 5.33
N LEU A 621 12.21 37.83 5.96
CA LEU A 621 12.54 38.12 7.34
C LEU A 621 13.95 38.69 7.44
N PRO A 622 14.20 39.63 8.36
CA PRO A 622 15.58 40.10 8.66
C PRO A 622 16.46 38.99 9.20
N SER A 623 15.86 38.02 9.89
CA SER A 623 16.52 36.84 10.47
C SER A 623 15.46 35.77 10.77
N VAL A 624 15.72 34.53 10.36
CA VAL A 624 14.89 33.36 10.68
C VAL A 624 15.34 32.73 11.99
N LYS A 625 15.42 33.56 13.07
CA LYS A 625 15.79 33.05 14.40
C LYS A 625 14.60 33.18 15.34
N GLY A 626 14.29 32.10 16.04
CA GLY A 626 13.18 32.05 17.01
C GLY A 626 12.04 31.15 16.61
N ASN A 627 10.92 31.32 17.30
CA ASN A 627 9.70 30.57 17.04
C ASN A 627 8.95 31.21 15.89
N LEU A 628 8.63 30.42 14.89
CA LEU A 628 7.76 30.81 13.79
C LEU A 628 6.37 30.21 14.01
N GLU A 629 5.33 30.99 13.70
CA GLU A 629 3.95 30.54 13.68
C GLU A 629 3.33 31.06 12.38
N ALA A 630 2.72 30.17 11.61
CA ALA A 630 1.95 30.54 10.43
C ALA A 630 0.47 30.16 10.67
N LYS A 631 -0.44 31.11 10.39
CA LYS A 631 -1.88 30.96 10.53
C LYS A 631 -2.55 31.14 9.19
N GLY A 632 -3.40 30.19 8.80
CA GLY A 632 -4.17 30.20 7.57
C GLY A 632 -5.58 30.75 7.81
N PHE A 633 -6.11 31.48 6.84
CA PHE A 633 -7.42 32.12 6.92
C PHE A 633 -8.25 31.81 5.68
N VAL A 634 -9.52 31.46 5.91
CA VAL A 634 -10.56 31.35 4.89
C VAL A 634 -11.71 32.27 5.30
N ASN A 635 -12.15 33.14 4.39
CA ASN A 635 -13.18 34.16 4.66
C ASN A 635 -12.91 35.04 5.89
N GLY A 636 -11.60 35.31 6.17
CA GLY A 636 -11.14 36.08 7.30
C GLY A 636 -11.08 35.37 8.65
N ARG A 637 -11.57 34.12 8.72
CA ARG A 637 -11.50 33.23 9.89
C ARG A 637 -10.21 32.41 9.84
N GLU A 638 -9.52 32.27 10.97
CA GLU A 638 -8.42 31.34 11.12
C GLU A 638 -8.93 29.91 11.07
N VAL A 639 -8.36 29.08 10.21
CA VAL A 639 -8.80 27.70 9.95
C VAL A 639 -7.67 26.69 10.06
N ALA A 640 -6.39 27.15 10.06
CA ALA A 640 -5.27 26.27 10.18
C ALA A 640 -4.07 27.01 10.77
N SER A 641 -3.17 26.34 11.46
CA SER A 641 -1.91 26.92 11.92
C SER A 641 -0.78 25.89 11.93
N HIS A 642 0.43 26.37 11.76
CA HIS A 642 1.64 25.58 11.93
C HIS A 642 2.71 26.35 12.68
N HIS A 643 3.38 25.68 13.56
CA HIS A 643 4.43 26.28 14.36
C HIS A 643 5.77 25.59 14.13
N ARG A 644 6.82 26.35 14.19
CA ARG A 644 8.17 25.87 14.14
C ARG A 644 8.96 26.50 15.28
N SER A 645 9.15 25.73 16.35
CA SER A 645 9.86 26.17 17.53
C SER A 645 11.36 26.29 17.27
N LYS A 646 12.00 27.20 18.00
CA LYS A 646 13.43 27.16 18.11
C LYS A 646 13.83 25.88 18.85
N VAL A 647 14.47 24.97 18.15
CA VAL A 647 14.92 23.70 18.72
C VAL A 647 16.22 23.88 19.51
N GLY A 648 16.33 23.13 20.60
CA GLY A 648 17.54 22.97 21.38
C GLY A 648 18.48 21.92 20.77
N ARG A 649 19.43 21.43 21.56
CA ARG A 649 20.21 20.24 21.22
C ARG A 649 19.36 19.00 21.49
N ALA A 650 19.51 17.96 20.69
CA ALA A 650 18.88 16.69 20.99
C ALA A 650 19.35 16.12 22.34
N THR A 651 18.42 15.64 23.14
CA THR A 651 18.65 15.08 24.48
C THR A 651 18.01 13.70 24.67
N GLN A 652 17.07 13.35 23.81
CA GLN A 652 16.30 12.11 23.92
C GLN A 652 15.87 11.55 22.56
N LEU A 653 15.53 10.28 22.57
CA LEU A 653 14.94 9.59 21.43
C LEU A 653 13.47 9.29 21.72
N ARG A 654 12.60 9.61 20.76
CA ARG A 654 11.24 9.10 20.71
C ARG A 654 11.16 8.06 19.61
N VAL A 655 10.74 6.85 19.95
CA VAL A 655 10.62 5.74 19.01
C VAL A 655 9.15 5.54 18.66
N VAL A 656 8.86 5.35 17.37
CA VAL A 656 7.56 5.01 16.84
C VAL A 656 7.75 3.81 15.90
N ILE A 657 6.92 2.80 16.05
CA ILE A 657 6.73 1.76 15.03
C ILE A 657 5.55 2.26 14.20
N GLU A 658 5.74 2.48 12.91
CA GLU A 658 4.67 2.98 12.07
C GLU A 658 3.58 1.91 11.99
N GLU A 659 2.44 2.22 12.56
CA GLU A 659 1.21 1.47 12.38
C GLU A 659 0.57 2.00 11.09
N ASP A 660 0.69 1.24 10.04
CA ASP A 660 -0.21 1.34 8.91
C ASP A 660 -1.50 0.61 9.28
N GLU A 661 -2.55 0.82 8.56
CA GLU A 661 -3.88 0.24 8.84
C GLU A 661 -3.92 -1.29 8.72
N ARG A 662 -2.79 -1.94 8.54
CA ARG A 662 -2.68 -3.38 8.40
C ARG A 662 -2.03 -4.04 9.60
N PRO A 663 -2.52 -5.21 10.04
CA PRO A 663 -1.90 -5.97 11.12
C PRO A 663 -0.44 -6.30 10.81
N PHE A 664 0.35 -6.49 11.87
CA PHE A 664 1.70 -7.00 11.78
C PHE A 664 1.69 -8.52 11.99
N PHE A 665 1.84 -9.28 10.90
CA PHE A 665 1.72 -10.73 10.96
C PHE A 665 2.99 -11.41 11.48
N ALA A 666 2.82 -12.44 12.31
CA ALA A 666 3.89 -13.35 12.73
C ALA A 666 4.27 -14.33 11.60
N SER A 667 4.57 -13.80 10.43
CA SER A 667 4.89 -14.59 9.22
C SER A 667 6.37 -14.95 9.11
N GLY A 668 7.25 -14.22 9.83
CA GLY A 668 8.70 -14.35 9.67
C GLY A 668 9.26 -13.55 8.49
N PHE A 669 8.41 -12.83 7.73
CA PHE A 669 8.83 -12.00 6.60
C PHE A 669 8.11 -10.65 6.53
N ASP A 670 7.02 -10.43 7.27
CA ASP A 670 6.35 -9.14 7.32
C ASP A 670 7.25 -8.07 7.96
N ILE A 671 7.15 -6.83 7.48
CA ILE A 671 8.04 -5.73 7.87
C ILE A 671 7.23 -4.48 8.21
N LYS A 672 7.60 -3.82 9.32
CA LYS A 672 7.15 -2.47 9.69
C LYS A 672 8.32 -1.50 9.74
N MET A 673 8.04 -0.23 9.41
CA MET A 673 9.01 0.84 9.56
C MET A 673 9.08 1.30 11.01
N VAL A 674 10.29 1.51 11.49
CA VAL A 674 10.58 2.09 12.82
C VAL A 674 11.21 3.45 12.65
N ARG A 675 10.74 4.44 13.42
CA ARG A 675 11.30 5.80 13.44
C ARG A 675 11.82 6.12 14.82
N ALA A 676 13.01 6.65 14.89
CA ALA A 676 13.57 7.24 16.09
C ALA A 676 13.80 8.75 15.86
N TYR A 677 12.96 9.56 16.48
CA TYR A 677 13.04 11.02 16.41
C TYR A 677 14.05 11.52 17.44
N LEU A 678 15.00 12.32 16.99
CA LEU A 678 15.99 12.96 17.86
C LEU A 678 15.40 14.26 18.39
N GLN A 679 15.04 14.29 19.67
CA GLN A 679 14.26 15.38 20.26
C GLN A 679 15.09 16.15 21.32
N ASP A 680 14.80 17.43 21.42
CA ASP A 680 15.30 18.26 22.53
C ASP A 680 14.56 17.94 23.85
N ASP A 681 14.85 18.70 24.91
CA ASP A 681 14.24 18.53 26.23
C ASP A 681 12.75 18.93 26.26
N GLN A 682 12.28 19.65 25.24
CA GLN A 682 10.89 20.07 25.09
C GLN A 682 10.10 19.12 24.17
N GLY A 683 10.76 18.11 23.60
CA GLY A 683 10.14 17.13 22.69
C GLY A 683 10.10 17.57 21.23
N ASN A 684 10.77 18.66 20.86
CA ASN A 684 10.85 19.10 19.47
C ASN A 684 11.91 18.30 18.72
N THR A 685 11.60 17.84 17.51
CA THR A 685 12.56 17.13 16.67
C THR A 685 13.64 18.06 16.17
N VAL A 686 14.90 17.68 16.38
CA VAL A 686 16.07 18.45 16.00
C VAL A 686 16.46 18.08 14.57
N LEU A 687 15.82 18.70 13.59
CA LEU A 687 15.93 18.37 12.15
C LEU A 687 17.38 18.43 11.62
N THR A 688 18.28 19.11 12.31
CA THR A 688 19.70 19.25 11.94
C THR A 688 20.59 18.19 12.57
N ASP A 689 20.06 17.35 13.47
CA ASP A 689 20.85 16.32 14.13
C ASP A 689 20.90 15.08 13.23
N THR A 690 22.12 14.62 12.96
CA THR A 690 22.40 13.46 12.10
C THR A 690 23.06 12.33 12.89
N SER A 691 22.91 12.33 14.22
CA SER A 691 23.48 11.29 15.07
C SER A 691 23.04 9.88 14.63
N GLU A 692 23.97 8.95 14.73
CA GLU A 692 23.69 7.53 14.51
C GLU A 692 22.85 6.96 15.65
N VAL A 693 21.88 6.15 15.29
CA VAL A 693 20.96 5.47 16.21
C VAL A 693 21.09 3.96 16.04
N GLU A 694 21.35 3.27 17.13
CA GLU A 694 21.37 1.82 17.24
C GLU A 694 20.00 1.31 17.69
N PHE A 695 19.43 0.35 16.95
CA PHE A 695 18.17 -0.29 17.26
C PHE A 695 18.39 -1.72 17.79
N SER A 696 17.65 -2.09 18.81
CA SER A 696 17.61 -3.45 19.33
C SER A 696 16.17 -3.89 19.59
N VAL A 697 15.92 -5.20 19.52
CA VAL A 697 14.58 -5.79 19.63
C VAL A 697 14.52 -6.75 20.81
N GLU A 698 13.45 -6.66 21.59
CA GLU A 698 13.01 -7.67 22.56
C GLU A 698 11.71 -8.29 22.06
N GLY A 699 11.58 -9.62 22.10
CA GLY A 699 10.43 -10.36 21.59
C GLY A 699 10.66 -11.02 20.22
N PRO A 700 9.61 -11.56 19.57
CA PRO A 700 9.72 -12.35 18.36
C PRO A 700 9.82 -11.47 17.10
N GLY A 701 10.92 -10.75 16.95
CA GLY A 701 11.21 -9.89 15.79
C GLY A 701 12.69 -9.57 15.69
N THR A 702 13.12 -9.00 14.55
CA THR A 702 14.51 -8.61 14.29
C THR A 702 14.57 -7.32 13.49
N ILE A 703 15.65 -6.54 13.66
CA ILE A 703 15.97 -5.45 12.72
C ILE A 703 16.59 -6.08 11.47
N VAL A 704 16.19 -5.57 10.31
CA VAL A 704 16.75 -6.01 9.02
C VAL A 704 18.11 -5.35 8.81
N GLY A 705 19.14 -6.17 8.63
CA GLY A 705 20.51 -5.75 8.43
C GLY A 705 21.22 -5.31 9.71
N ASP A 706 22.52 -5.22 9.62
CA ASP A 706 23.45 -4.82 10.69
C ASP A 706 24.51 -3.84 10.17
N ALA A 707 25.59 -3.68 10.89
CA ALA A 707 26.69 -2.78 10.50
C ALA A 707 27.45 -3.22 9.23
N SER A 708 27.30 -4.46 8.78
CA SER A 708 27.98 -4.95 7.57
C SER A 708 27.37 -4.35 6.29
N VAL A 709 26.13 -3.92 6.38
CA VAL A 709 25.37 -3.27 5.28
C VAL A 709 24.93 -1.85 5.65
N ASP A 710 25.50 -1.27 6.68
CA ASP A 710 25.21 0.08 7.20
C ASP A 710 23.73 0.29 7.61
N ALA A 711 23.06 -0.82 7.99
CA ALA A 711 21.64 -0.77 8.34
C ALA A 711 21.41 -0.42 9.82
N ASN A 712 22.31 -0.84 10.69
CA ASN A 712 22.17 -0.64 12.12
C ASN A 712 23.58 -0.65 12.80
N PRO A 713 24.08 0.47 13.32
CA PRO A 713 23.39 1.75 13.52
C PRO A 713 23.11 2.50 12.22
N ASN A 714 22.10 3.39 12.24
CA ASN A 714 21.67 4.16 11.09
C ASN A 714 21.66 5.66 11.42
N PRO A 715 22.25 6.54 10.57
CA PRO A 715 22.24 7.97 10.80
C PRO A 715 20.83 8.57 10.67
N ALA A 716 20.59 9.67 11.36
CA ALA A 716 19.34 10.40 11.26
C ALA A 716 19.30 11.30 10.02
N TYR A 717 18.15 11.31 9.35
CA TYR A 717 17.81 12.19 8.26
C TYR A 717 16.64 13.10 8.66
N TYR A 718 16.79 14.42 8.58
CA TYR A 718 15.84 15.39 9.16
C TYR A 718 15.50 15.10 10.64
N GLY A 719 16.51 14.71 11.42
CA GLY A 719 16.35 14.38 12.84
C GLY A 719 15.58 13.07 13.09
N VAL A 720 15.44 12.22 12.07
CA VAL A 720 14.77 10.93 12.15
C VAL A 720 15.71 9.85 11.66
N SER A 721 16.05 8.89 12.51
CA SER A 721 16.70 7.65 12.09
C SER A 721 15.67 6.56 11.92
N SER A 722 15.85 5.70 10.94
CA SER A 722 14.86 4.70 10.55
C SER A 722 15.44 3.30 10.50
N ALA A 723 14.62 2.29 10.79
CA ALA A 723 14.97 0.89 10.66
C ALA A 723 13.79 0.08 10.14
N LEU A 724 14.07 -1.11 9.60
CA LEU A 724 13.07 -2.09 9.20
C LEU A 724 12.94 -3.13 10.30
N LEU A 725 11.77 -3.26 10.91
CA LEU A 725 11.44 -4.29 11.87
C LEU A 725 10.76 -5.46 11.16
N LYS A 726 11.43 -6.61 11.13
CA LYS A 726 10.88 -7.86 10.58
C LYS A 726 10.27 -8.70 11.68
N SER A 727 9.07 -9.25 11.45
CA SER A 727 8.40 -10.17 12.37
C SER A 727 9.14 -11.52 12.45
N GLY A 728 9.03 -12.20 13.58
CA GLY A 728 9.30 -13.62 13.68
C GLY A 728 8.07 -14.47 13.31
N SER A 729 8.19 -15.78 13.37
CA SER A 729 7.09 -16.73 13.09
C SER A 729 6.19 -17.01 14.31
N ALA A 730 6.52 -16.47 15.48
CA ALA A 730 5.73 -16.61 16.71
C ALA A 730 4.99 -15.29 16.99
N THR A 731 3.72 -15.41 17.39
CA THR A 731 2.96 -14.26 17.88
C THR A 731 3.52 -13.76 19.21
N GLY A 732 3.42 -12.46 19.44
CA GLY A 732 3.85 -11.87 20.70
C GLY A 732 4.10 -10.37 20.63
N LYS A 733 4.35 -9.79 21.78
CA LYS A 733 4.76 -8.39 21.88
C LYS A 733 6.21 -8.24 21.47
N ILE A 734 6.47 -7.33 20.56
CA ILE A 734 7.80 -6.92 20.10
C ILE A 734 8.05 -5.51 20.63
N THR A 735 9.19 -5.30 21.28
CA THR A 735 9.62 -3.98 21.76
C THR A 735 10.89 -3.58 21.04
N VAL A 736 10.86 -2.46 20.34
CA VAL A 736 12.05 -1.86 19.74
C VAL A 736 12.61 -0.80 20.66
N ILE A 737 13.91 -0.85 20.90
CA ILE A 737 14.65 0.09 21.75
C ILE A 737 15.69 0.78 20.88
N ALA A 738 15.68 2.11 20.86
CA ALA A 738 16.67 2.92 20.16
C ALA A 738 17.64 3.59 21.14
N ARG A 739 18.93 3.63 20.79
CA ARG A 739 20.01 4.27 21.54
C ARG A 739 20.85 5.13 20.62
N ALA A 740 21.25 6.29 21.11
CA ALA A 740 22.24 7.16 20.47
C ALA A 740 23.16 7.78 21.53
N LYS A 741 24.39 8.09 21.14
CA LYS A 741 25.40 8.61 22.06
C LYS A 741 24.97 9.95 22.69
N GLY A 742 24.85 9.97 23.99
CA GLY A 742 24.53 11.20 24.76
C GLY A 742 23.03 11.53 24.80
N LEU A 743 22.15 10.69 24.26
CA LEU A 743 20.71 10.86 24.30
C LEU A 743 20.04 9.83 25.24
N LYS A 744 18.93 10.20 25.84
CA LYS A 744 18.07 9.23 26.54
C LYS A 744 17.50 8.25 25.51
N LYS A 745 17.56 6.94 25.85
CA LYS A 745 16.96 5.89 25.00
C LYS A 745 15.47 6.07 24.85
N GLY A 746 14.92 5.69 23.69
CA GLY A 746 13.50 5.58 23.46
C GLY A 746 13.10 4.11 23.20
N SER A 747 11.82 3.81 23.32
CA SER A 747 11.28 2.50 22.95
C SER A 747 9.83 2.60 22.50
N ALA A 748 9.42 1.67 21.64
CA ALA A 748 8.03 1.47 21.24
C ALA A 748 7.73 -0.03 21.14
N SER A 749 6.48 -0.42 21.25
CA SER A 749 6.08 -1.83 21.19
C SER A 749 4.91 -2.01 20.22
N ILE A 750 4.87 -3.17 19.57
CA ILE A 750 3.78 -3.63 18.72
C ILE A 750 3.52 -5.10 19.02
N THR A 751 2.29 -5.57 18.83
CA THR A 751 1.95 -6.98 18.98
C THR A 751 1.68 -7.58 17.60
N THR A 752 2.27 -8.74 17.33
CA THR A 752 2.00 -9.48 16.10
C THR A 752 0.74 -10.34 16.24
N VAL A 753 0.01 -10.47 15.12
CA VAL A 753 -1.11 -11.40 14.99
C VAL A 753 -0.68 -12.68 14.30
N ALA A 754 -1.44 -13.76 14.47
CA ALA A 754 -1.15 -15.04 13.83
C ALA A 754 -1.15 -14.89 12.30
N TYR A 755 -0.23 -15.60 11.66
CA TYR A 755 -0.17 -15.72 10.21
C TYR A 755 -0.68 -17.10 9.79
N GLU A 756 -1.62 -17.12 8.87
CA GLU A 756 -2.22 -18.33 8.32
C GLU A 756 -1.85 -18.49 6.85
N PRO A 757 -0.95 -19.43 6.51
CA PRO A 757 -0.53 -19.64 5.11
C PRO A 757 -1.58 -20.35 4.25
N ASN A 758 -2.57 -20.99 4.87
CA ASN A 758 -3.55 -21.86 4.21
C ASN A 758 -4.83 -21.11 3.78
N ARG A 759 -4.71 -19.85 3.40
CA ARG A 759 -5.87 -19.09 2.91
C ARG A 759 -6.24 -19.51 1.50
N THR A 760 -7.53 -19.65 1.26
CA THR A 760 -8.07 -19.78 -0.09
C THR A 760 -7.96 -18.44 -0.84
N LEU A 761 -8.08 -18.45 -2.17
CA LEU A 761 -8.06 -17.21 -2.97
C LEU A 761 -9.09 -16.18 -2.51
N ALA A 762 -10.24 -16.62 -1.98
CA ALA A 762 -11.27 -15.75 -1.40
C ALA A 762 -10.82 -15.08 -0.09
N GLU A 763 -9.81 -15.63 0.59
CA GLU A 763 -9.27 -15.13 1.86
C GLU A 763 -7.95 -14.37 1.68
N ALA A 764 -7.34 -14.45 0.49
CA ALA A 764 -6.18 -13.65 0.12
C ALA A 764 -6.54 -12.16 -0.12
N GLN A 765 -7.83 -11.84 -0.06
CA GLN A 765 -8.25 -10.44 -0.05
C GLN A 765 -7.68 -9.73 1.18
N PRO A 766 -7.37 -8.44 1.03
CA PRO A 766 -6.86 -7.64 2.13
C PRO A 766 -7.81 -7.79 3.31
N ILE A 767 -7.22 -7.75 4.47
CA ILE A 767 -7.81 -7.98 5.77
C ILE A 767 -8.89 -6.93 6.10
N TYR A 768 -9.84 -6.74 5.19
CA TYR A 768 -11.09 -6.04 5.50
C TYR A 768 -12.05 -6.91 6.32
N ASP A 769 -11.65 -8.14 6.64
CA ASP A 769 -12.42 -9.05 7.47
C ASP A 769 -12.07 -9.00 8.96
N LEU A 770 -11.15 -8.13 9.37
CA LEU A 770 -11.23 -7.57 10.71
C LEU A 770 -12.43 -6.63 10.65
N LYS A 771 -13.56 -7.03 11.23
CA LYS A 771 -14.65 -6.12 11.48
C LYS A 771 -14.11 -5.01 12.37
N GLU A 772 -13.64 -3.96 11.72
CA GLU A 772 -13.06 -2.78 12.34
C GLU A 772 -13.82 -1.55 11.88
N VAL A 773 -14.13 -0.70 12.81
CA VAL A 773 -14.70 0.62 12.56
C VAL A 773 -13.75 1.65 13.16
N LYS A 774 -13.41 2.65 12.37
CA LYS A 774 -12.63 3.82 12.78
C LYS A 774 -13.54 5.03 12.75
N LEU A 775 -13.74 5.65 13.87
CA LEU A 775 -14.55 6.84 14.04
C LEU A 775 -13.65 8.01 14.41
N ASP A 776 -13.67 9.04 13.58
CA ASP A 776 -13.05 10.32 13.87
C ASP A 776 -14.12 11.21 14.52
N VAL A 777 -13.85 11.65 15.73
CA VAL A 777 -14.83 12.32 16.56
C VAL A 777 -14.58 13.82 16.50
N GLY A 778 -15.52 14.57 15.92
CA GLY A 778 -15.39 16.00 15.73
C GLY A 778 -16.70 16.71 15.39
N ASN A 779 -16.63 17.97 14.97
CA ASN A 779 -17.79 18.74 14.57
C ASN A 779 -18.13 18.52 13.07
N ASP A 780 -19.14 19.20 12.54
CA ASP A 780 -19.58 19.12 11.14
C ASP A 780 -18.55 19.60 10.10
N GLN A 781 -17.46 20.20 10.56
CA GLN A 781 -16.35 20.70 9.73
C GLN A 781 -15.04 19.92 9.97
N GLN A 782 -15.12 18.76 10.60
CA GLN A 782 -13.95 17.94 10.93
C GLN A 782 -13.20 17.47 9.69
N GLN A 783 -11.90 17.31 9.83
CA GLN A 783 -11.04 16.74 8.82
C GLN A 783 -10.89 15.25 9.03
N LEU A 784 -11.19 14.47 8.00
CA LEU A 784 -11.16 13.03 8.07
C LEU A 784 -9.83 12.45 7.61
N GLN A 785 -9.25 11.62 8.42
CA GLN A 785 -8.18 10.73 7.98
C GLN A 785 -8.76 9.67 7.05
N PHE A 786 -8.03 9.33 5.99
CA PHE A 786 -8.45 8.27 5.08
C PHE A 786 -8.74 6.95 5.82
N GLY A 787 -9.89 6.34 5.51
CA GLY A 787 -10.37 5.12 6.17
C GLY A 787 -11.16 5.34 7.46
N TRP A 788 -11.26 6.59 7.93
CA TRP A 788 -12.06 6.97 9.08
C TRP A 788 -13.45 7.45 8.67
N ILE A 789 -14.41 7.27 9.56
CA ILE A 789 -15.79 7.72 9.38
C ILE A 789 -16.00 8.94 10.27
N ALA A 790 -16.51 10.03 9.70
CA ALA A 790 -16.89 11.19 10.50
C ALA A 790 -17.95 10.84 11.54
N TRP A 791 -17.71 11.23 12.77
CA TRP A 791 -18.70 11.25 13.81
C TRP A 791 -18.93 12.70 14.23
N ASN A 792 -19.85 13.34 13.55
CA ASN A 792 -20.12 14.77 13.68
C ASN A 792 -21.21 15.00 14.70
N GLY A 793 -20.96 15.86 15.68
CA GLY A 793 -21.99 16.35 16.59
C GLY A 793 -22.61 17.64 16.09
N ASN A 794 -23.92 17.66 15.98
CA ASN A 794 -24.68 18.90 15.92
C ASN A 794 -25.06 19.32 17.37
N ASP A 795 -25.30 20.61 17.61
CA ASP A 795 -25.54 21.23 18.93
C ASP A 795 -26.68 20.63 19.79
N GLU A 796 -27.27 19.53 19.36
CA GLU A 796 -28.34 18.82 20.08
C GLU A 796 -27.82 17.48 20.63
N ASN A 797 -27.37 17.50 21.79
CA ASN A 797 -27.06 16.56 22.90
C ASN A 797 -26.90 15.06 22.67
N GLU A 798 -27.21 14.43 21.54
CA GLU A 798 -27.10 13.01 21.33
C GLU A 798 -27.06 12.61 19.84
N GLU A 799 -25.92 12.30 19.32
CA GLU A 799 -25.80 11.68 17.99
C GLU A 799 -25.44 10.20 18.09
N SER A 800 -26.11 9.37 17.30
CA SER A 800 -25.78 7.95 17.15
C SER A 800 -25.37 7.65 15.72
N ILE A 801 -24.32 6.86 15.55
CA ILE A 801 -23.84 6.39 14.25
C ILE A 801 -24.08 4.89 14.10
N GLN A 802 -24.60 4.49 12.95
CA GLN A 802 -24.67 3.10 12.56
C GLN A 802 -23.32 2.59 12.05
N LEU A 803 -22.86 1.46 12.57
CA LEU A 803 -21.54 0.93 12.27
C LEU A 803 -21.57 0.10 10.99
N LYS A 804 -20.76 0.46 10.00
CA LYS A 804 -20.68 -0.28 8.72
C LYS A 804 -20.28 -1.74 8.88
N ALA A 805 -19.38 -2.04 9.80
CA ALA A 805 -18.93 -3.42 10.06
C ALA A 805 -19.99 -4.28 10.76
N TRP A 806 -20.94 -3.65 11.44
CA TRP A 806 -22.06 -4.30 12.14
C TRP A 806 -23.34 -3.50 11.88
N PRO A 807 -24.04 -3.76 10.76
CA PRO A 807 -25.16 -2.94 10.31
C PRO A 807 -26.33 -2.82 11.30
N GLU A 808 -26.47 -3.77 12.21
CA GLU A 808 -27.48 -3.74 13.30
C GLU A 808 -27.03 -2.88 14.48
N ALA A 809 -25.71 -2.63 14.60
CA ALA A 809 -25.13 -1.98 15.76
C ALA A 809 -25.01 -0.45 15.57
N THR A 810 -25.23 0.27 16.65
CA THR A 810 -25.03 1.71 16.74
C THR A 810 -24.07 2.07 17.86
N VAL A 811 -23.36 3.17 17.67
CA VAL A 811 -22.55 3.78 18.73
C VAL A 811 -23.04 5.19 18.99
N LYS A 812 -23.06 5.57 20.26
CA LYS A 812 -23.56 6.85 20.71
C LYS A 812 -22.62 7.45 21.74
N ILE A 813 -22.38 8.77 21.64
CA ILE A 813 -21.72 9.54 22.69
C ILE A 813 -22.75 10.33 23.48
N SER A 814 -22.60 10.35 24.80
CA SER A 814 -23.40 11.20 25.69
C SER A 814 -22.55 11.73 26.84
N SER A 815 -22.83 12.92 27.31
CA SER A 815 -22.19 13.49 28.50
C SER A 815 -23.11 13.36 29.73
N GLN A 816 -22.52 13.14 30.90
CA GLN A 816 -23.27 13.19 32.15
C GLN A 816 -23.20 14.59 32.73
N GLY A 817 -24.34 15.30 32.69
CA GLY A 817 -24.58 16.51 33.46
C GLY A 817 -24.30 17.84 32.78
N LYS A 818 -23.75 17.85 31.57
CA LYS A 818 -23.49 19.07 30.76
C LYS A 818 -23.65 18.84 29.28
N PRO A 819 -23.91 19.87 28.46
CA PRO A 819 -23.95 19.72 27.00
C PRO A 819 -22.60 19.24 26.44
N ILE A 820 -22.67 18.49 25.35
CA ILE A 820 -21.50 18.10 24.60
C ILE A 820 -20.95 19.35 23.90
N GLU A 821 -19.68 19.70 24.16
CA GLU A 821 -18.96 20.69 23.38
C GLU A 821 -18.06 20.01 22.37
N TRP A 822 -18.32 20.26 21.09
CA TRP A 822 -17.46 19.84 20.00
C TRP A 822 -16.38 20.91 19.77
N THR A 823 -15.14 20.45 19.61
CA THR A 823 -14.02 21.34 19.40
C THR A 823 -13.44 21.14 18.02
N ASP A 824 -13.07 22.22 17.37
CA ASP A 824 -12.24 22.24 16.18
C ASP A 824 -10.89 22.86 16.53
N ALA A 825 -9.83 22.21 16.14
CA ALA A 825 -8.48 22.79 16.20
C ALA A 825 -7.65 22.24 15.04
N TRP A 826 -6.81 23.10 14.52
CA TRP A 826 -6.10 22.89 13.28
C TRP A 826 -4.59 22.71 13.52
N GLY A 827 -3.99 21.71 12.93
CA GLY A 827 -2.55 21.52 12.97
C GLY A 827 -2.13 20.25 12.26
N MET A 828 -1.04 20.23 11.53
CA MET A 828 -0.67 19.12 10.65
C MET A 828 0.61 18.41 11.06
N SER A 829 0.73 17.13 10.72
CA SER A 829 1.89 16.48 10.12
C SER A 829 2.26 15.07 10.56
N SER A 830 1.37 14.24 11.06
CA SER A 830 1.64 12.81 11.16
C SER A 830 0.43 12.02 10.67
N GLU A 831 0.59 10.73 10.39
CA GLU A 831 -0.50 9.83 9.97
C GLU A 831 -1.69 9.82 10.94
N LYS A 832 -1.52 10.33 12.16
CA LYS A 832 -2.57 10.45 13.19
C LYS A 832 -2.86 11.90 13.58
N ALA A 833 -2.34 12.85 12.83
CA ALA A 833 -2.50 14.28 13.11
C ALA A 833 -3.96 14.71 12.99
N TYR A 834 -4.66 14.16 12.01
CA TYR A 834 -6.08 14.44 11.79
C TYR A 834 -6.95 14.07 13.01
N LEU A 835 -6.69 12.92 13.64
CA LEU A 835 -7.37 12.49 14.85
C LEU A 835 -7.15 13.37 16.08
N ALA A 836 -6.16 14.20 16.06
CA ALA A 836 -5.81 15.06 17.18
C ALA A 836 -6.25 16.50 16.97
N MET A 837 -6.95 16.79 15.89
CA MET A 837 -7.29 18.16 15.49
C MET A 837 -8.62 18.64 16.03
N ASP A 838 -9.57 17.72 16.18
CA ASP A 838 -10.90 17.99 16.70
C ASP A 838 -11.33 16.89 17.66
N GLY A 839 -12.46 17.02 18.28
CA GLY A 839 -12.94 16.03 19.25
C GLY A 839 -14.09 16.53 20.10
N VAL A 840 -14.48 15.65 21.01
CA VAL A 840 -15.48 15.94 22.03
C VAL A 840 -14.79 16.28 23.33
N ARG A 841 -15.07 17.44 23.85
CA ARG A 841 -14.54 17.97 25.10
C ARG A 841 -15.23 17.37 26.32
N ILE A 842 -14.46 16.92 27.28
CA ILE A 842 -14.92 16.53 28.61
C ILE A 842 -14.53 17.66 29.55
N GLU A 843 -15.49 18.37 30.11
CA GLU A 843 -15.23 19.41 31.08
C GLU A 843 -14.64 18.84 32.39
N GLN A 844 -13.91 19.69 33.10
CA GLN A 844 -13.30 19.33 34.38
C GLN A 844 -14.29 18.65 35.34
N GLY A 845 -13.94 17.44 35.77
CA GLY A 845 -14.78 16.61 36.65
C GLY A 845 -16.04 16.03 36.00
N GLY A 846 -16.15 16.15 34.69
CA GLY A 846 -17.18 15.54 33.87
C GLY A 846 -16.86 14.14 33.42
N SER A 847 -17.81 13.51 32.74
CA SER A 847 -17.60 12.22 32.08
C SER A 847 -18.27 12.17 30.72
N LEU A 848 -17.64 11.47 29.81
CA LEU A 848 -18.18 11.12 28.50
C LEU A 848 -18.48 9.62 28.49
N LYS A 849 -19.61 9.25 27.95
CA LYS A 849 -20.04 7.87 27.82
C LYS A 849 -20.17 7.53 26.34
N VAL A 850 -19.41 6.51 25.91
CA VAL A 850 -19.55 5.88 24.59
C VAL A 850 -20.36 4.61 24.78
N SER A 851 -21.56 4.56 24.22
CA SER A 851 -22.49 3.43 24.37
C SER A 851 -22.64 2.72 23.02
N PHE A 852 -22.40 1.41 23.02
CA PHE A 852 -22.58 0.53 21.87
C PHE A 852 -23.88 -0.24 22.05
N GLN A 853 -24.84 -0.05 21.16
CA GLN A 853 -26.15 -0.71 21.18
C GLN A 853 -26.24 -1.76 20.07
N ASP A 854 -26.94 -2.84 20.30
CA ASP A 854 -27.19 -3.94 19.36
C ASP A 854 -25.88 -4.52 18.79
N PHE A 855 -24.82 -4.52 19.60
CA PHE A 855 -23.54 -5.08 19.24
C PHE A 855 -23.63 -6.61 19.29
N PRO A 856 -23.19 -7.36 18.26
CA PRO A 856 -23.25 -8.82 18.27
C PRO A 856 -22.55 -9.44 19.48
N GLU A 857 -22.96 -10.66 19.86
CA GLU A 857 -22.24 -11.43 20.88
C GLU A 857 -20.80 -11.68 20.43
N GLY A 858 -19.83 -11.29 21.27
CA GLY A 858 -18.40 -11.41 20.93
C GLY A 858 -17.50 -10.66 21.89
N ASN A 859 -16.21 -10.77 21.65
CA ASN A 859 -15.17 -9.99 22.32
C ASN A 859 -14.63 -8.92 21.39
N TYR A 860 -14.41 -7.74 21.94
CA TYR A 860 -14.00 -6.57 21.18
C TYR A 860 -12.82 -5.86 21.83
N GLN A 861 -12.02 -5.21 21.03
CA GLN A 861 -10.99 -4.27 21.47
C GLN A 861 -11.34 -2.87 20.96
N GLY A 862 -11.42 -1.92 21.87
CA GLY A 862 -11.54 -0.49 21.56
C GLY A 862 -10.19 0.21 21.73
N ARG A 863 -9.88 1.17 20.86
CA ARG A 863 -8.75 2.08 21.02
C ARG A 863 -9.27 3.51 21.00
N LEU A 864 -9.15 4.20 22.11
CA LEU A 864 -9.60 5.57 22.32
C LEU A 864 -8.41 6.51 22.12
N TYR A 865 -8.54 7.53 21.29
CA TYR A 865 -7.52 8.55 21.06
C TYR A 865 -7.86 9.82 21.81
N LEU A 866 -6.89 10.33 22.55
CA LEU A 866 -7.03 11.44 23.50
C LEU A 866 -5.92 12.45 23.30
N HIS A 867 -6.29 13.66 22.90
CA HIS A 867 -5.34 14.75 22.72
C HIS A 867 -5.98 16.10 23.08
N ASN A 868 -5.37 16.81 24.00
CA ASN A 868 -5.84 18.14 24.40
C ASN A 868 -5.21 19.21 23.55
N ILE A 869 -6.00 19.87 22.74
CA ILE A 869 -5.57 20.88 21.79
C ILE A 869 -5.67 22.26 22.42
N GLY A 870 -4.68 23.14 22.14
CA GLY A 870 -4.74 24.56 22.53
C GLY A 870 -4.44 24.87 23.99
N ILE A 871 -4.06 23.89 24.80
CA ILE A 871 -3.75 24.11 26.21
C ILE A 871 -2.23 24.30 26.39
N GLU A 872 -1.80 25.55 26.53
CA GLU A 872 -0.36 25.90 26.72
C GLU A 872 0.18 25.63 28.12
N LYS A 873 -0.63 25.25 29.10
CA LYS A 873 -0.21 25.22 30.52
C LYS A 873 -0.26 23.84 31.13
N ASN A 874 0.86 23.44 31.69
CA ASN A 874 1.14 22.36 32.64
C ASN A 874 0.36 21.04 32.44
N THR A 875 0.86 20.23 31.53
CA THR A 875 0.39 18.89 31.20
C THR A 875 0.49 17.86 32.34
N GLU A 876 1.04 18.23 33.49
CA GLU A 876 1.22 17.33 34.63
C GLU A 876 -0.07 17.05 35.42
N GLU A 877 -1.11 17.82 35.17
CA GLU A 877 -2.36 17.76 35.97
C GLU A 877 -3.56 17.15 35.25
N ALA A 878 -3.54 16.97 33.92
CA ALA A 878 -4.60 16.26 33.19
C ALA A 878 -4.55 14.75 33.47
N SER A 879 -5.62 14.17 33.92
CA SER A 879 -5.68 12.75 34.24
C SER A 879 -7.09 12.22 34.00
N ILE A 880 -7.17 11.06 33.36
CA ILE A 880 -8.44 10.39 33.08
C ILE A 880 -8.52 9.01 33.72
N ARG A 881 -9.75 8.57 33.94
CA ARG A 881 -10.11 7.20 34.29
C ARG A 881 -11.02 6.64 33.21
N ILE A 882 -10.80 5.41 32.81
CA ILE A 882 -11.66 4.70 31.87
C ILE A 882 -12.30 3.50 32.56
N ARG A 883 -13.62 3.36 32.36
CA ARG A 883 -14.40 2.23 32.80
C ARG A 883 -15.09 1.56 31.64
N VAL A 884 -15.32 0.26 31.78
CA VAL A 884 -16.27 -0.49 30.96
C VAL A 884 -17.34 -1.04 31.92
N GLY A 885 -18.57 -0.57 31.77
CA GLY A 885 -19.59 -0.78 32.76
C GLY A 885 -19.18 -0.26 34.15
N GLU A 886 -19.20 -1.14 35.16
CA GLU A 886 -18.78 -0.82 36.53
C GLU A 886 -17.27 -1.03 36.78
N GLU A 887 -16.54 -1.68 35.86
CA GLU A 887 -15.15 -2.03 36.03
C GLU A 887 -14.23 -0.87 35.62
N VAL A 888 -13.28 -0.49 36.49
CA VAL A 888 -12.23 0.48 36.17
C VAL A 888 -11.12 -0.26 35.49
N LEU A 889 -10.93 -0.02 34.19
CA LEU A 889 -9.85 -0.62 33.41
C LEU A 889 -8.53 0.06 33.64
N THR A 890 -8.54 1.38 33.74
CA THR A 890 -7.30 2.17 33.91
C THR A 890 -7.62 3.55 34.45
N GLU A 891 -6.66 4.11 35.18
CA GLU A 891 -6.73 5.49 35.67
C GLU A 891 -5.35 6.15 35.69
N GLY A 892 -5.31 7.47 35.76
CA GLY A 892 -4.07 8.24 35.79
C GLY A 892 -3.43 8.40 34.38
N ILE A 893 -4.17 8.12 33.31
CA ILE A 893 -3.70 8.35 31.95
C ILE A 893 -3.63 9.85 31.69
N ARG A 894 -2.56 10.27 31.08
CA ARG A 894 -2.35 11.66 30.69
C ARG A 894 -2.50 11.82 29.18
N PRO A 895 -3.51 12.58 28.72
CA PRO A 895 -3.62 12.93 27.30
C PRO A 895 -2.36 13.69 26.85
N THR A 896 -1.97 13.51 25.60
CA THR A 896 -0.99 14.40 25.00
C THR A 896 -1.58 15.79 24.85
N THR A 897 -0.76 16.81 25.02
CA THR A 897 -1.18 18.21 24.91
C THR A 897 -0.23 18.98 24.01
N GLY A 898 -0.71 19.99 23.34
CA GLY A 898 0.12 20.91 22.56
C GLY A 898 -0.54 21.33 21.26
N GLN A 899 -0.10 22.44 20.73
CA GLN A 899 -0.53 22.97 19.42
C GLN A 899 0.26 22.38 18.24
N TYR A 900 1.14 21.40 18.49
CA TYR A 900 2.14 20.94 17.53
C TYR A 900 2.07 19.45 17.34
N LEU A 901 1.27 19.04 16.41
CA LEU A 901 0.99 17.64 16.10
C LEU A 901 2.16 16.90 15.45
N ASP A 902 3.09 17.63 14.86
CA ASP A 902 4.29 17.04 14.25
C ASP A 902 5.15 16.21 15.19
N GLN A 903 4.93 16.34 16.47
CA GLN A 903 5.88 15.86 17.46
C GLN A 903 5.28 14.97 18.54
N LYS A 904 3.95 14.96 18.70
CA LYS A 904 3.30 14.15 19.73
C LYS A 904 2.04 13.49 19.17
N PRO A 905 2.08 12.19 18.87
CA PRO A 905 0.85 11.49 18.53
C PRO A 905 -0.12 11.57 19.71
N PRO A 906 -1.43 11.53 19.46
CA PRO A 906 -2.42 11.45 20.51
C PRO A 906 -2.12 10.26 21.42
N THR A 907 -2.32 10.44 22.73
CA THR A 907 -2.34 9.31 23.66
C THR A 907 -3.48 8.40 23.25
N PHE A 908 -3.26 7.11 23.19
CA PHE A 908 -4.33 6.15 23.01
C PHE A 908 -4.43 5.22 24.19
N VAL A 909 -5.65 4.73 24.44
CA VAL A 909 -5.95 3.73 25.47
C VAL A 909 -6.66 2.56 24.83
N GLU A 910 -6.15 1.37 25.04
CA GLU A 910 -6.80 0.15 24.63
C GLU A 910 -7.72 -0.36 25.73
N VAL A 911 -8.96 -0.68 25.35
CA VAL A 911 -9.98 -1.26 26.23
C VAL A 911 -10.49 -2.54 25.57
N SER A 912 -10.67 -3.59 26.37
CA SER A 912 -11.29 -4.83 25.92
C SER A 912 -12.64 -4.96 26.56
N PHE A 913 -13.65 -5.36 25.78
CA PHE A 913 -15.00 -5.55 26.30
C PHE A 913 -15.69 -6.73 25.60
N GLY A 914 -16.60 -7.37 26.31
CA GLY A 914 -17.50 -8.40 25.79
C GLY A 914 -18.88 -7.82 25.51
N SER A 915 -19.55 -8.32 24.48
CA SER A 915 -20.97 -8.10 24.22
C SER A 915 -21.69 -9.44 24.32
N ASP A 916 -22.86 -9.43 25.00
CA ASP A 916 -23.77 -10.59 25.07
C ASP A 916 -24.82 -10.58 23.95
N GLY A 917 -24.72 -9.63 23.03
CA GLY A 917 -25.67 -9.46 21.93
C GLY A 917 -27.01 -8.87 22.31
N SER A 918 -27.25 -8.55 23.60
CA SER A 918 -28.55 -8.12 24.10
C SER A 918 -28.51 -6.87 24.97
N SER A 919 -27.40 -6.58 25.60
CA SER A 919 -27.19 -5.45 26.49
C SER A 919 -26.25 -4.40 25.87
N PRO A 920 -26.52 -3.09 26.07
CA PRO A 920 -25.58 -2.06 25.64
C PRO A 920 -24.23 -2.21 26.36
N VAL A 921 -23.14 -2.06 25.62
CA VAL A 921 -21.79 -1.96 26.19
C VAL A 921 -21.45 -0.48 26.35
N GLU A 922 -21.02 -0.09 27.55
CA GLU A 922 -20.75 1.31 27.87
C GLU A 922 -19.28 1.51 28.27
N ILE A 923 -18.58 2.40 27.57
CA ILE A 923 -17.26 2.87 27.95
C ILE A 923 -17.40 4.29 28.48
N THR A 924 -16.98 4.51 29.73
CA THR A 924 -17.03 5.82 30.39
C THR A 924 -15.61 6.38 30.50
N ILE A 925 -15.42 7.59 30.04
CA ILE A 925 -14.19 8.36 30.15
C ILE A 925 -14.46 9.46 31.18
N GLU A 926 -13.82 9.41 32.33
CA GLU A 926 -14.00 10.37 33.43
C GLU A 926 -12.79 11.28 33.50
N ASP A 927 -12.98 12.59 33.50
CA ASP A 927 -11.93 13.52 33.85
C ASP A 927 -11.76 13.53 35.38
N ILE A 928 -10.62 13.03 35.84
CA ILE A 928 -10.23 13.04 37.26
C ILE A 928 -9.14 14.06 37.54
N SER A 929 -8.87 14.94 36.60
CA SER A 929 -7.87 16.01 36.73
C SER A 929 -8.32 17.13 37.65
N LYS A 930 -7.37 17.89 38.16
CA LYS A 930 -7.67 18.99 39.11
C LYS A 930 -7.90 20.32 38.45
N SER A 931 -7.53 20.46 37.18
CA SER A 931 -7.50 21.77 36.52
C SER A 931 -7.56 21.80 34.99
N GLN A 932 -7.81 20.67 34.30
CA GLN A 932 -7.76 20.65 32.84
C GLN A 932 -8.89 19.77 32.25
N GLU A 933 -9.31 20.14 31.07
CA GLU A 933 -10.28 19.41 30.25
C GLU A 933 -9.61 18.30 29.46
N VAL A 934 -10.36 17.30 29.05
CA VAL A 934 -9.89 16.18 28.23
C VAL A 934 -10.72 16.12 26.94
N ILE A 935 -10.09 15.78 25.83
CA ILE A 935 -10.74 15.66 24.52
C ILE A 935 -10.61 14.23 24.02
N LEU A 936 -11.76 13.63 23.64
CA LEU A 936 -11.80 12.40 22.85
C LEU A 936 -11.79 12.76 21.38
N ASN A 937 -10.78 12.32 20.65
CA ASN A 937 -10.56 12.66 19.25
C ASN A 937 -10.95 11.55 18.28
N GLY A 938 -10.88 10.31 18.70
CA GLY A 938 -11.22 9.19 17.83
C GLY A 938 -11.38 7.88 18.55
N LEU A 939 -11.97 6.93 17.86
CA LEU A 939 -12.27 5.60 18.38
C LEU A 939 -12.09 4.56 17.27
N ILE A 940 -11.30 3.53 17.55
CA ILE A 940 -11.23 2.32 16.74
C ILE A 940 -11.89 1.19 17.51
N ILE A 941 -12.72 0.40 16.85
CA ILE A 941 -13.35 -0.80 17.42
C ILE A 941 -13.02 -1.98 16.52
N ARG A 942 -12.55 -3.07 17.14
CA ARG A 942 -12.23 -4.33 16.45
C ARG A 942 -12.89 -5.50 17.15
N GLU A 943 -13.39 -6.46 16.40
CA GLU A 943 -13.78 -7.75 16.94
C GLU A 943 -12.53 -8.58 17.25
N ILE A 944 -12.44 -9.12 18.49
CA ILE A 944 -11.41 -10.08 18.86
C ILE A 944 -11.98 -11.46 18.54
N ARG A 945 -11.42 -12.16 17.57
CA ARG A 945 -11.77 -13.56 17.35
C ARG A 945 -11.04 -14.41 18.39
N ASN A 946 -11.82 -15.14 19.19
CA ASN A 946 -11.25 -16.21 20.03
C ASN A 946 -11.00 -17.40 19.10
N ASP A 947 -9.76 -17.58 18.63
CA ASP A 947 -9.31 -18.81 18.00
C ASP A 947 -9.07 -19.90 19.03
#